data_28a9f9f3c703df4d90922ff005f45be5
#
_entry.id   28a9f9f3c703df4d90922ff005f45be5
#
_cell.length_a   1.000
_cell.length_b   1.000
_cell.length_c   1.000
_cell.angle_alpha   90.00
_cell.angle_beta   90.00
_cell.angle_gamma   90.00
#
_symmetry.space_group_name_H-M   'P 1'
#
loop_
_entity.id
_entity.type
_entity.pdbx_description
1 polymer ?
#
loop_
_entity_poly.entity_id
_entity_poly.type
_entity_poly.pdbx_seq_one_letter_code
_entity_poly.pdbx_strand_id
1 'polypeptide(L)'
;MCLGCSMAMSAQTLPLDSCIRKGKLANGLTYYIRHNDQTPGQADFYIAQRVGSILEQPEQRGLAHFLEHMAFNGTRNFPDGNGGKHSVRNWCERNGIKFGADLNAYTSIDQTVYNISNAPVSKAGVTDTCLTILHDWAGSLLLKDNEIDQERGVIREEWRTRRSRMAAQRMMENAMPVIYAGSKYADCLPIGHIEVVDTFHYDTLRDYYQKWYRPDLQGIIVVGDIDVDQIEAKIRKLFSDNSMPIGAPQRTYYTVPDNKEMIVYTQADNEQPTLNFSLYMKHDAEQRQSRDTREAFLSSYKSRLAMFILRQRLAKLSHEAQPRVMSANCRVGNFYVTTEKDAFALNLGLIPNNPQVGIDAAIEIVEKARRYGFTAAELEHAKVQHTVSIEHRLDNKNKTRNAEYAKNIVSNFCNNEPCMNIEYEAALEAEFSATVTLDDINKTMAEIVDNQNQVCIVFGPTKYDGKPYTMPTSDQLKTWIESAQQREYTNDNTAQQVDPVFMKKLPKKGKILSKQATDNGYTEYVLSNGIKVSARQSDIEPNRLTINMFRLGGRSLYPDTDAPTLQFLNSVVKESGAADFDFLTLEKKRRGKALRVVPYIDAEEEGVKGVCVASDLKTWLQIMYLYLTNPRKDKAIFQNMINKQQSMLRNRNASPNVTYNDSLRVAVYGKRKRTQPLTAERMNEVNFDRIYQIYNERFSNLAGMHLIVTGDIRQDDFDDLLCQYVASLPGKRNSNNDCKPGQYTLNIQEGQVTKVFHKQMITPSAQTNIVYSAPIAYTADTDLKLDVLSQIMRGVYTEKVREERGGTYGVSVEGQFWKYPTDGCSMTVSFRCDPDKYDELLPLIDLNLQRMATEGPTIEQLQKVKEYERKNYQRAVLTNGWWEYVRYHQLREGIDFNRNYLQKVDSLTTDDIRQFCRQLTAPGNRIQVTMK
;
A
#
# COMPACT_ATOMS: atom_id res chain seq x y z
N MET A 1 -4.38 20.36 60.86
CA MET A 1 -3.37 19.80 59.89
C MET A 1 -3.86 18.46 59.42
N CYS A 2 -4.56 18.39 58.32
CA CYS A 2 -4.88 17.14 57.65
C CYS A 2 -3.96 17.05 56.45
N LEU A 3 -2.93 16.17 56.54
CA LEU A 3 -2.16 15.80 55.37
C LEU A 3 -3.02 14.94 54.48
N GLY A 4 -3.48 15.51 53.38
CA GLY A 4 -4.04 14.75 52.26
C GLY A 4 -2.88 14.04 51.53
N CYS A 5 -2.68 12.75 51.80
CA CYS A 5 -1.88 11.88 50.91
C CYS A 5 -2.68 11.73 49.59
N SER A 6 -2.32 12.49 48.56
CA SER A 6 -2.68 12.15 47.20
C SER A 6 -1.84 10.90 46.83
N MET A 7 -2.46 9.73 46.93
CA MET A 7 -1.93 8.53 46.23
C MET A 7 -1.96 8.85 44.75
N ALA A 8 -0.79 9.12 44.19
CA ALA A 8 -0.59 9.04 42.75
C ALA A 8 -0.91 7.58 42.39
N MET A 9 -2.07 7.31 41.79
CA MET A 9 -2.33 6.03 41.16
C MET A 9 -1.26 5.87 40.08
N SER A 10 -0.32 4.95 40.31
CA SER A 10 0.64 4.55 39.28
C SER A 10 -0.15 4.05 38.08
N ALA A 11 -0.02 4.71 36.93
CA ALA A 11 -0.67 4.26 35.69
C ALA A 11 -0.34 2.78 35.44
N GLN A 12 -1.34 1.98 35.17
CA GLN A 12 -1.19 0.54 34.96
C GLN A 12 -0.51 0.28 33.61
N THR A 13 0.76 -0.14 33.64
CA THR A 13 1.49 -0.53 32.42
C THR A 13 0.88 -1.79 31.81
N LEU A 14 0.70 -1.80 30.50
CA LEU A 14 0.21 -2.94 29.72
C LEU A 14 1.28 -4.05 29.64
N PRO A 15 0.89 -5.33 29.71
CA PRO A 15 1.84 -6.42 29.63
C PRO A 15 2.45 -6.51 28.23
N LEU A 16 3.75 -6.81 28.16
CA LEU A 16 4.37 -7.25 26.91
C LEU A 16 3.80 -8.62 26.52
N ASP A 17 3.69 -8.89 25.20
CA ASP A 17 3.33 -10.22 24.70
C ASP A 17 4.22 -11.29 25.36
N SER A 18 3.60 -12.23 26.09
CA SER A 18 4.27 -13.27 26.85
C SER A 18 5.13 -14.22 26.01
N CYS A 19 4.90 -14.25 24.70
CA CYS A 19 5.72 -15.00 23.73
C CYS A 19 7.02 -14.28 23.36
N ILE A 20 7.21 -13.02 23.80
CA ILE A 20 8.42 -12.24 23.54
C ILE A 20 9.40 -12.37 24.71
N ARG A 21 10.58 -12.90 24.43
CA ARG A 21 11.72 -12.84 25.33
C ARG A 21 12.41 -11.47 25.14
N LYS A 22 12.27 -10.58 26.12
CA LYS A 22 12.94 -9.26 26.14
C LYS A 22 14.09 -9.29 27.14
N GLY A 23 15.22 -8.72 26.76
CA GLY A 23 16.36 -8.56 27.67
C GLY A 23 17.21 -7.34 27.33
N LYS A 24 18.12 -7.00 28.22
CA LYS A 24 19.08 -5.91 28.05
C LYS A 24 20.47 -6.38 28.42
N LEU A 25 21.47 -6.10 27.59
CA LEU A 25 22.88 -6.40 27.85
C LEU A 25 23.48 -5.35 28.77
N ALA A 26 24.62 -5.67 29.36
CA ALA A 26 25.36 -4.78 30.28
C ALA A 26 25.80 -3.48 29.61
N ASN A 27 26.06 -3.51 28.28
CA ASN A 27 26.40 -2.33 27.47
C ASN A 27 25.19 -1.46 27.09
N GLY A 28 23.94 -1.84 27.45
CA GLY A 28 22.76 -1.08 27.23
C GLY A 28 21.90 -1.56 26.03
N LEU A 29 22.42 -2.45 25.16
CA LEU A 29 21.68 -2.98 24.02
C LEU A 29 20.47 -3.79 24.48
N THR A 30 19.32 -3.53 23.85
CA THR A 30 18.08 -4.25 24.12
C THR A 30 17.84 -5.31 23.06
N TYR A 31 17.28 -6.47 23.44
CA TYR A 31 16.89 -7.47 22.46
C TYR A 31 15.48 -8.00 22.73
N TYR A 32 14.82 -8.44 21.64
CA TYR A 32 13.51 -9.07 21.64
C TYR A 32 13.58 -10.31 20.75
N ILE A 33 13.09 -11.43 21.25
CA ILE A 33 13.08 -12.70 20.52
C ILE A 33 11.70 -13.31 20.64
N ARG A 34 11.09 -13.69 19.51
CA ARG A 34 9.78 -14.32 19.48
C ARG A 34 9.77 -15.52 18.55
N HIS A 35 9.42 -16.69 19.08
CA HIS A 35 9.13 -17.84 18.22
C HIS A 35 7.82 -17.62 17.44
N ASN A 36 7.84 -17.94 16.15
CA ASN A 36 6.67 -17.93 15.27
C ASN A 36 6.89 -18.89 14.10
N ASP A 37 6.14 -19.97 14.05
CA ASP A 37 6.24 -21.04 13.06
C ASP A 37 5.22 -20.90 11.90
N GLN A 38 4.59 -19.73 11.75
CA GLN A 38 3.65 -19.46 10.69
C GLN A 38 4.23 -19.75 9.29
N THR A 39 5.52 -19.46 9.10
CA THR A 39 6.29 -19.88 7.92
C THR A 39 7.44 -20.77 8.37
N PRO A 40 7.29 -22.11 8.28
CA PRO A 40 8.30 -23.03 8.80
C PRO A 40 9.67 -22.80 8.17
N GLY A 41 10.72 -22.86 8.99
CA GLY A 41 12.11 -22.71 8.58
C GLY A 41 12.51 -21.29 8.15
N GLN A 42 11.71 -20.26 8.43
CA GLN A 42 12.01 -18.87 8.10
C GLN A 42 11.95 -17.97 9.34
N ALA A 43 12.83 -16.95 9.37
CA ALA A 43 12.83 -15.94 10.43
C ALA A 43 13.21 -14.56 9.87
N ASP A 44 12.80 -13.55 10.63
CA ASP A 44 13.08 -12.15 10.38
C ASP A 44 14.06 -11.63 11.43
N PHE A 45 15.06 -10.86 10.99
CA PHE A 45 16.10 -10.26 11.80
C PHE A 45 16.10 -8.75 11.60
N TYR A 46 15.96 -8.00 12.68
CA TYR A 46 15.93 -6.53 12.63
C TYR A 46 16.93 -5.94 13.61
N ILE A 47 17.56 -4.84 13.23
CA ILE A 47 18.14 -3.90 14.17
C ILE A 47 17.41 -2.57 14.03
N ALA A 48 16.80 -2.14 15.13
CA ALA A 48 16.14 -0.86 15.24
C ALA A 48 17.04 0.10 16.05
N GLN A 49 17.17 1.32 15.56
CA GLN A 49 17.97 2.35 16.17
C GLN A 49 17.10 3.56 16.49
N ARG A 50 17.18 4.08 17.71
CA ARG A 50 16.57 5.35 18.14
C ARG A 50 17.41 6.53 17.63
N VAL A 51 17.80 6.46 16.37
CA VAL A 51 18.69 7.41 15.68
C VAL A 51 18.09 7.72 14.33
N GLY A 52 17.88 9.00 14.03
CA GLY A 52 17.34 9.48 12.77
C GLY A 52 17.79 10.90 12.48
N SER A 53 17.26 11.50 11.44
CA SER A 53 17.69 12.81 10.94
C SER A 53 17.52 13.97 11.94
N ILE A 54 16.66 13.82 12.95
CA ILE A 54 16.51 14.84 14.01
C ILE A 54 17.79 15.06 14.82
N LEU A 55 18.70 14.10 14.85
CA LEU A 55 19.96 14.17 15.60
C LEU A 55 21.09 14.86 14.82
N GLU A 56 20.89 15.11 13.54
CA GLU A 56 21.86 15.78 12.66
C GLU A 56 22.09 17.24 13.05
N GLN A 57 23.33 17.69 12.92
CA GLN A 57 23.67 19.10 12.92
C GLN A 57 23.46 19.70 11.52
N PRO A 58 23.46 21.03 11.34
CA PRO A 58 23.24 21.64 10.03
C PRO A 58 24.15 21.11 8.91
N GLU A 59 25.44 20.89 9.23
CA GLU A 59 26.44 20.31 8.31
C GLU A 59 26.28 18.81 8.06
N GLN A 60 25.36 18.16 8.76
CA GLN A 60 25.07 16.74 8.68
C GLN A 60 23.70 16.44 8.01
N ARG A 61 23.01 17.45 7.48
CA ARG A 61 21.65 17.28 6.94
C ARG A 61 21.61 16.27 5.78
N GLY A 62 20.99 15.10 6.03
CA GLY A 62 20.90 13.96 5.12
C GLY A 62 21.83 12.80 5.45
N LEU A 63 22.73 12.93 6.45
CA LEU A 63 23.72 11.91 6.76
C LEU A 63 23.12 10.69 7.49
N ALA A 64 22.02 10.85 8.21
CA ALA A 64 21.31 9.71 8.79
C ALA A 64 20.83 8.74 7.70
N HIS A 65 20.24 9.27 6.63
CA HIS A 65 19.80 8.52 5.47
C HIS A 65 20.98 8.03 4.63
N PHE A 66 22.00 8.84 4.47
CA PHE A 66 23.24 8.43 3.79
C PHE A 66 23.88 7.23 4.49
N LEU A 67 23.92 7.24 5.81
CA LEU A 67 24.46 6.15 6.62
C LEU A 67 23.64 4.86 6.47
N GLU A 68 22.35 4.96 6.30
CA GLU A 68 21.48 3.82 5.97
C GLU A 68 21.96 3.11 4.71
N HIS A 69 22.24 3.85 3.64
CA HIS A 69 22.77 3.33 2.39
C HIS A 69 24.15 2.69 2.57
N MET A 70 25.01 3.34 3.34
CA MET A 70 26.36 2.85 3.62
C MET A 70 26.39 1.52 4.39
N ALA A 71 25.32 1.13 5.05
CA ALA A 71 25.22 -0.17 5.71
C ALA A 71 25.28 -1.36 4.71
N PHE A 72 25.00 -1.10 3.45
CA PHE A 72 25.12 -2.09 2.36
C PHE A 72 26.46 -1.98 1.60
N ASN A 73 27.24 -0.92 1.86
CA ASN A 73 28.46 -0.55 1.13
C ASN A 73 29.76 -0.87 1.93
N GLY A 74 29.79 -2.05 2.55
CA GLY A 74 30.97 -2.58 3.21
C GLY A 74 30.90 -2.53 4.74
N THR A 75 31.03 -3.71 5.32
CA THR A 75 31.13 -3.93 6.76
C THR A 75 32.38 -4.76 7.08
N ARG A 76 32.67 -4.93 8.37
CA ARG A 76 33.85 -5.70 8.79
C ARG A 76 33.90 -7.11 8.21
N ASN A 77 32.77 -7.83 8.25
CA ASN A 77 32.70 -9.21 7.78
C ASN A 77 32.28 -9.32 6.31
N PHE A 78 31.74 -8.26 5.73
CA PHE A 78 31.32 -8.15 4.33
C PHE A 78 31.94 -6.91 3.70
N PRO A 79 33.25 -6.95 3.36
CA PRO A 79 34.04 -5.75 3.05
C PRO A 79 33.78 -5.13 1.68
N ASP A 80 33.05 -5.82 0.79
CA ASP A 80 32.78 -5.31 -0.54
C ASP A 80 31.60 -4.34 -0.54
N GLY A 81 31.61 -3.38 -1.49
CA GLY A 81 30.47 -2.51 -1.75
C GLY A 81 29.26 -3.27 -2.26
N ASN A 82 28.13 -2.58 -2.38
CA ASN A 82 26.84 -3.13 -2.75
C ASN A 82 26.92 -3.85 -4.12
N GLY A 83 26.66 -5.16 -4.15
CA GLY A 83 26.80 -6.00 -5.34
C GLY A 83 28.13 -6.73 -5.47
N GLY A 84 29.15 -6.40 -4.69
CA GLY A 84 30.43 -7.12 -4.68
C GLY A 84 30.29 -8.55 -4.17
N LYS A 85 31.27 -9.40 -4.51
CA LYS A 85 31.24 -10.83 -4.21
C LYS A 85 31.07 -11.15 -2.72
N HIS A 86 31.70 -10.35 -1.85
CA HIS A 86 31.66 -10.49 -0.40
C HIS A 86 30.82 -9.38 0.26
N SER A 87 29.78 -8.92 -0.40
CA SER A 87 28.82 -7.95 0.16
C SER A 87 27.69 -8.63 0.90
N VAL A 88 27.06 -7.91 1.83
CA VAL A 88 25.83 -8.32 2.54
C VAL A 88 24.75 -8.72 1.53
N ARG A 89 24.54 -7.89 0.51
CA ARG A 89 23.55 -8.14 -0.53
C ARG A 89 23.79 -9.46 -1.27
N ASN A 90 25.01 -9.69 -1.74
CA ASN A 90 25.33 -10.90 -2.48
C ASN A 90 25.10 -12.16 -1.64
N TRP A 91 25.53 -12.13 -0.36
CA TRP A 91 25.28 -13.22 0.55
C TRP A 91 23.77 -13.48 0.76
N CYS A 92 22.99 -12.43 0.98
CA CYS A 92 21.55 -12.52 1.16
C CYS A 92 20.88 -13.13 -0.10
N GLU A 93 21.19 -12.62 -1.28
CA GLU A 93 20.61 -13.10 -2.55
C GLU A 93 20.95 -14.57 -2.82
N ARG A 94 22.16 -15.03 -2.50
CA ARG A 94 22.55 -16.47 -2.59
C ARG A 94 21.71 -17.37 -1.69
N ASN A 95 21.16 -16.83 -0.62
CA ASN A 95 20.27 -17.53 0.30
C ASN A 95 18.77 -17.25 0.01
N GLY A 96 18.43 -16.68 -1.15
CA GLY A 96 17.07 -16.37 -1.53
C GLY A 96 16.46 -15.19 -0.80
N ILE A 97 17.25 -14.36 -0.13
CA ILE A 97 16.84 -13.13 0.56
C ILE A 97 17.02 -11.98 -0.43
N LYS A 98 15.93 -11.52 -1.01
CA LYS A 98 15.92 -10.57 -2.13
C LYS A 98 16.10 -9.13 -1.67
N PHE A 99 17.07 -8.42 -2.27
CA PHE A 99 17.28 -7.00 -2.01
C PHE A 99 16.05 -6.16 -2.40
N GLY A 100 15.68 -5.22 -1.53
CA GLY A 100 14.51 -4.36 -1.67
C GLY A 100 13.18 -5.00 -1.25
N ALA A 101 13.10 -6.34 -1.18
CA ALA A 101 11.90 -7.05 -0.74
C ALA A 101 12.08 -7.67 0.66
N ASP A 102 13.16 -8.42 0.87
CA ASP A 102 13.45 -9.11 2.12
C ASP A 102 14.63 -8.46 2.88
N LEU A 103 15.65 -7.98 2.16
CA LEU A 103 16.76 -7.20 2.68
C LEU A 103 16.47 -5.73 2.41
N ASN A 104 16.23 -4.95 3.46
CA ASN A 104 15.86 -3.55 3.33
C ASN A 104 16.26 -2.73 4.56
N ALA A 105 16.11 -1.40 4.45
CA ALA A 105 16.24 -0.47 5.56
C ALA A 105 15.35 0.75 5.33
N TYR A 106 15.14 1.54 6.35
CA TYR A 106 14.54 2.86 6.24
C TYR A 106 15.02 3.79 7.33
N THR A 107 15.16 5.06 6.98
CA THR A 107 15.44 6.15 7.91
C THR A 107 14.22 7.06 8.01
N SER A 108 13.82 7.34 9.24
CA SER A 108 12.85 8.38 9.56
C SER A 108 13.52 9.51 10.36
N ILE A 109 12.70 10.45 10.81
CA ILE A 109 13.20 11.55 11.62
C ILE A 109 13.77 11.06 12.95
N ASP A 110 13.11 10.09 13.59
CA ASP A 110 13.45 9.64 14.95
C ASP A 110 14.15 8.29 15.02
N GLN A 111 14.16 7.52 13.95
CA GLN A 111 14.68 6.15 13.94
C GLN A 111 15.24 5.71 12.60
N THR A 112 16.16 4.74 12.63
CA THR A 112 16.63 3.97 11.48
C THR A 112 16.49 2.50 11.78
N VAL A 113 15.96 1.74 10.82
CA VAL A 113 15.72 0.30 10.99
C VAL A 113 16.25 -0.45 9.77
N TYR A 114 17.00 -1.51 10.02
CA TYR A 114 17.51 -2.44 9.01
C TYR A 114 16.86 -3.81 9.22
N ASN A 115 16.55 -4.51 8.16
CA ASN A 115 15.96 -5.84 8.27
C ASN A 115 16.46 -6.84 7.24
N ILE A 116 16.52 -8.08 7.67
CA ILE A 116 16.68 -9.28 6.86
C ILE A 116 15.43 -10.13 7.13
N SER A 117 14.46 -10.09 6.24
CA SER A 117 13.18 -10.80 6.40
C SER A 117 13.18 -12.12 5.65
N ASN A 118 12.35 -13.05 6.12
CA ASN A 118 12.17 -14.36 5.48
C ASN A 118 13.50 -15.13 5.28
N ALA A 119 14.47 -14.98 6.19
CA ALA A 119 15.73 -15.72 6.09
C ALA A 119 15.49 -17.22 6.29
N PRO A 120 16.07 -18.11 5.44
CA PRO A 120 15.85 -19.56 5.52
C PRO A 120 16.70 -20.18 6.64
N VAL A 121 16.25 -20.03 7.90
CA VAL A 121 16.97 -20.47 9.11
C VAL A 121 17.10 -21.99 9.24
N SER A 122 16.37 -22.75 8.45
CA SER A 122 16.57 -24.20 8.29
C SER A 122 17.89 -24.57 7.60
N LYS A 123 18.51 -23.62 6.86
CA LYS A 123 19.85 -23.81 6.27
C LYS A 123 20.93 -23.54 7.33
N ALA A 124 21.89 -24.44 7.42
CA ALA A 124 23.02 -24.31 8.34
C ALA A 124 23.78 -22.97 8.14
N GLY A 125 24.09 -22.29 9.23
CA GLY A 125 24.87 -21.05 9.24
C GLY A 125 24.10 -19.77 8.89
N VAL A 126 22.87 -19.85 8.36
CA VAL A 126 22.09 -18.66 7.99
C VAL A 126 21.79 -17.81 9.21
N THR A 127 21.31 -18.40 10.28
CA THR A 127 21.03 -17.69 11.55
C THR A 127 22.25 -16.95 12.09
N ASP A 128 23.41 -17.60 12.12
CA ASP A 128 24.64 -17.00 12.64
C ASP A 128 25.10 -15.84 11.75
N THR A 129 25.01 -16.01 10.45
CA THR A 129 25.41 -14.96 9.51
C THR A 129 24.43 -13.77 9.57
N CYS A 130 23.10 -13.99 9.67
CA CYS A 130 22.16 -12.90 9.86
C CYS A 130 22.47 -12.10 11.14
N LEU A 131 22.75 -12.77 12.25
CA LEU A 131 23.17 -12.09 13.49
C LEU A 131 24.49 -11.34 13.34
N THR A 132 25.44 -11.89 12.57
CA THR A 132 26.73 -11.22 12.25
C THR A 132 26.49 -9.96 11.42
N ILE A 133 25.58 -9.98 10.46
CA ILE A 133 25.21 -8.80 9.69
C ILE A 133 24.59 -7.74 10.59
N LEU A 134 23.66 -8.10 11.49
CA LEU A 134 23.11 -7.15 12.46
C LEU A 134 24.19 -6.57 13.37
N HIS A 135 25.15 -7.37 13.80
CA HIS A 135 26.28 -6.93 14.61
C HIS A 135 27.17 -5.93 13.85
N ASP A 136 27.46 -6.21 12.57
CA ASP A 136 28.21 -5.30 11.73
C ASP A 136 27.46 -3.98 11.52
N TRP A 137 26.16 -4.02 11.31
CA TRP A 137 25.34 -2.81 11.22
C TRP A 137 25.28 -2.02 12.53
N ALA A 138 25.39 -2.71 13.67
CA ALA A 138 25.38 -2.07 14.98
C ALA A 138 26.62 -1.19 15.24
N GLY A 139 27.80 -1.60 14.76
CA GLY A 139 29.02 -0.89 15.13
C GLY A 139 30.25 -1.15 14.26
N SER A 140 30.11 -1.75 13.07
CA SER A 140 31.25 -2.20 12.27
C SER A 140 31.16 -1.85 10.77
N LEU A 141 30.52 -0.72 10.44
CA LEU A 141 30.52 -0.18 9.06
C LEU A 141 31.91 0.36 8.70
N LEU A 142 32.36 0.12 7.47
CA LEU A 142 33.70 0.55 7.02
C LEU A 142 33.76 1.99 6.58
N LEU A 143 32.68 2.53 6.04
CA LEU A 143 32.56 3.92 5.54
C LEU A 143 33.77 4.37 4.71
N LYS A 144 34.10 3.57 3.68
CA LYS A 144 35.25 3.85 2.78
C LYS A 144 34.97 5.05 1.91
N ASP A 145 35.97 5.90 1.68
CA ASP A 145 35.82 7.14 0.93
C ASP A 145 35.27 6.91 -0.49
N ASN A 146 35.82 5.90 -1.20
CA ASN A 146 35.38 5.56 -2.55
C ASN A 146 33.91 5.10 -2.61
N GLU A 147 33.43 4.36 -1.61
CA GLU A 147 32.02 3.94 -1.52
C GLU A 147 31.11 5.12 -1.19
N ILE A 148 31.56 6.04 -0.32
CA ILE A 148 30.84 7.28 -0.02
C ILE A 148 30.66 8.11 -1.30
N ASP A 149 31.71 8.30 -2.08
CA ASP A 149 31.65 9.10 -3.31
C ASP A 149 30.71 8.48 -4.36
N GLN A 150 30.70 7.14 -4.49
CA GLN A 150 29.75 6.45 -5.36
C GLN A 150 28.30 6.64 -4.90
N GLU A 151 28.05 6.54 -3.59
CA GLU A 151 26.71 6.62 -3.05
C GLU A 151 26.09 8.02 -3.12
N ARG A 152 26.92 9.11 -3.15
CA ARG A 152 26.43 10.50 -3.37
C ARG A 152 25.56 10.58 -4.63
N GLY A 153 25.98 9.92 -5.71
CA GLY A 153 25.22 9.87 -6.97
C GLY A 153 23.87 9.19 -6.82
N VAL A 154 23.80 8.10 -6.08
CA VAL A 154 22.59 7.32 -5.85
C VAL A 154 21.58 8.13 -4.99
N ILE A 155 22.04 8.75 -3.91
CA ILE A 155 21.21 9.62 -3.04
C ILE A 155 20.69 10.83 -3.83
N ARG A 156 21.52 11.45 -4.68
CA ARG A 156 21.08 12.57 -5.54
C ARG A 156 19.97 12.15 -6.50
N GLU A 157 20.07 10.97 -7.10
CA GLU A 157 19.04 10.46 -8.00
C GLU A 157 17.76 10.06 -7.23
N GLU A 158 17.86 9.62 -6.00
CA GLU A 158 16.71 9.42 -5.13
C GLU A 158 16.00 10.73 -4.81
N TRP A 159 16.74 11.75 -4.39
CA TRP A 159 16.23 13.11 -4.16
C TRP A 159 15.52 13.65 -5.41
N ARG A 160 16.17 13.54 -6.59
CA ARG A 160 15.59 13.93 -7.88
C ARG A 160 14.28 13.17 -8.16
N THR A 161 14.30 11.86 -7.99
CA THR A 161 13.14 10.99 -8.25
C THR A 161 11.95 11.32 -7.37
N ARG A 162 12.18 11.56 -6.08
CA ARG A 162 11.11 11.94 -5.13
C ARG A 162 10.49 13.28 -5.49
N ARG A 163 11.29 14.29 -5.76
CA ARG A 163 10.86 15.66 -6.09
C ARG A 163 10.18 15.77 -7.46
N SER A 164 10.67 15.03 -8.47
CA SER A 164 10.07 15.04 -9.81
C SER A 164 8.75 14.28 -9.91
N ARG A 165 8.48 13.35 -8.98
CA ARG A 165 7.23 12.59 -8.97
C ARG A 165 6.04 13.35 -8.38
N MET A 166 6.25 14.14 -7.34
CA MET A 166 5.16 14.73 -6.56
C MET A 166 5.48 16.19 -6.18
N ALA A 167 4.69 17.11 -6.73
CA ALA A 167 4.73 18.52 -6.33
C ALA A 167 4.51 18.69 -4.82
N ALA A 168 3.62 17.90 -4.21
CA ALA A 168 3.34 17.92 -2.79
C ALA A 168 4.60 17.72 -1.92
N GLN A 169 5.57 16.91 -2.39
CA GLN A 169 6.84 16.72 -1.67
C GLN A 169 7.62 18.04 -1.56
N ARG A 170 7.79 18.73 -2.68
CA ARG A 170 8.51 20.03 -2.70
C ARG A 170 7.80 21.10 -1.85
N MET A 171 6.47 21.16 -1.97
CA MET A 171 5.67 22.12 -1.20
C MET A 171 5.74 21.84 0.30
N MET A 172 5.77 20.55 0.69
CA MET A 172 5.89 20.18 2.10
C MET A 172 7.29 20.50 2.65
N GLU A 173 8.36 20.23 1.88
CA GLU A 173 9.72 20.65 2.25
C GLU A 173 9.78 22.17 2.55
N ASN A 174 9.13 22.99 1.71
CA ASN A 174 9.04 24.44 1.92
C ASN A 174 8.13 24.83 3.09
N ALA A 175 7.13 24.02 3.43
CA ALA A 175 6.21 24.29 4.55
C ALA A 175 6.86 24.03 5.92
N MET A 176 7.77 23.04 6.01
CA MET A 176 8.38 22.60 7.27
C MET A 176 8.93 23.75 8.15
N PRO A 177 9.73 24.69 7.62
CA PRO A 177 10.26 25.80 8.44
C PRO A 177 9.17 26.69 9.05
N VAL A 178 8.00 26.77 8.42
CA VAL A 178 6.87 27.60 8.88
C VAL A 178 6.03 26.86 9.90
N ILE A 179 5.63 25.63 9.60
CA ILE A 179 4.72 24.87 10.46
C ILE A 179 5.40 24.34 11.73
N TYR A 180 6.73 24.22 11.71
CA TYR A 180 7.56 23.81 12.84
C TYR A 180 8.46 24.95 13.35
N ALA A 181 8.08 26.20 13.11
CA ALA A 181 8.87 27.35 13.57
C ALA A 181 9.21 27.22 15.07
N GLY A 182 10.48 27.45 15.40
CA GLY A 182 10.99 27.29 16.77
C GLY A 182 11.27 25.86 17.22
N SER A 183 11.10 24.87 16.37
CA SER A 183 11.45 23.47 16.63
C SER A 183 12.54 22.98 15.68
N LYS A 184 13.32 21.99 16.11
CA LYS A 184 14.28 21.30 15.26
C LYS A 184 13.62 20.53 14.10
N TYR A 185 12.35 20.21 14.21
CA TYR A 185 11.57 19.60 13.13
C TYR A 185 11.41 20.51 11.90
N ALA A 186 11.69 21.80 12.02
CA ALA A 186 11.65 22.74 10.90
C ALA A 186 12.63 22.39 9.78
N ASP A 187 13.74 21.70 10.12
CA ASP A 187 14.80 21.37 9.16
C ASP A 187 15.43 20.01 9.53
N CYS A 188 14.72 18.92 9.33
CA CYS A 188 15.19 17.59 9.71
C CYS A 188 14.67 16.46 8.82
N LEU A 189 14.23 16.75 7.59
CA LEU A 189 13.78 15.67 6.70
C LEU A 189 14.93 14.72 6.36
N PRO A 190 14.72 13.39 6.35
CA PRO A 190 15.80 12.42 6.18
C PRO A 190 16.59 12.55 4.88
N ILE A 191 15.94 12.98 3.79
CA ILE A 191 16.64 13.20 2.52
C ILE A 191 17.68 14.34 2.60
N GLY A 192 17.52 15.24 3.57
CA GLY A 192 18.42 16.32 3.87
C GLY A 192 18.54 17.39 2.79
N HIS A 193 19.67 18.10 2.82
CA HIS A 193 20.02 19.10 1.83
C HIS A 193 21.00 18.52 0.83
N ILE A 194 20.67 18.59 -0.46
CA ILE A 194 21.49 17.94 -1.49
C ILE A 194 22.90 18.57 -1.56
N GLU A 195 23.01 19.84 -1.27
CA GLU A 195 24.29 20.55 -1.21
C GLU A 195 25.20 19.98 -0.11
N VAL A 196 24.64 19.59 1.03
CA VAL A 196 25.37 18.91 2.11
C VAL A 196 25.76 17.50 1.66
N VAL A 197 24.81 16.73 1.11
CA VAL A 197 25.06 15.38 0.61
C VAL A 197 26.18 15.35 -0.44
N ASP A 198 26.23 16.36 -1.31
CA ASP A 198 27.25 16.44 -2.36
C ASP A 198 28.64 16.80 -1.86
N THR A 199 28.76 17.52 -0.74
CA THR A 199 30.02 18.17 -0.33
C THR A 199 30.52 17.84 1.07
N PHE A 200 29.77 17.09 1.91
CA PHE A 200 30.23 16.78 3.27
C PHE A 200 31.58 16.06 3.26
N HIS A 201 32.43 16.36 4.27
CA HIS A 201 33.69 15.68 4.48
C HIS A 201 33.45 14.26 5.05
N TYR A 202 34.20 13.25 4.63
CA TYR A 202 34.00 11.86 5.04
C TYR A 202 33.94 11.68 6.56
N ASP A 203 34.76 12.42 7.29
CA ASP A 203 34.79 12.36 8.76
C ASP A 203 33.50 12.89 9.39
N THR A 204 32.77 13.80 8.73
CA THR A 204 31.46 14.26 9.22
C THR A 204 30.45 13.12 9.30
N LEU A 205 30.48 12.20 8.35
CA LEU A 205 29.66 10.98 8.36
C LEU A 205 30.14 10.00 9.44
N ARG A 206 31.47 9.80 9.55
CA ARG A 206 32.08 8.93 10.57
C ARG A 206 31.79 9.43 11.97
N ASP A 207 31.86 10.76 12.20
CA ASP A 207 31.53 11.38 13.48
C ASP A 207 30.07 11.17 13.89
N TYR A 208 29.15 11.31 12.92
CA TYR A 208 27.73 11.03 13.13
C TYR A 208 27.53 9.55 13.54
N TYR A 209 28.17 8.64 12.80
CA TYR A 209 28.11 7.20 13.09
C TYR A 209 28.66 6.86 14.46
N GLN A 210 29.87 7.26 14.78
CA GLN A 210 30.52 6.99 16.07
C GLN A 210 29.75 7.57 17.26
N LYS A 211 29.11 8.72 17.08
CA LYS A 211 28.34 9.39 18.12
C LYS A 211 27.02 8.68 18.43
N TRP A 212 26.32 8.21 17.41
CA TRP A 212 24.94 7.81 17.54
C TRP A 212 24.68 6.30 17.39
N TYR A 213 25.52 5.54 16.65
CA TYR A 213 25.36 4.08 16.53
C TYR A 213 26.02 3.38 17.72
N ARG A 214 25.25 3.29 18.80
CA ARG A 214 25.74 2.79 20.08
C ARG A 214 24.69 1.92 20.78
N PRO A 215 25.11 0.97 21.64
CA PRO A 215 24.26 -0.08 22.20
C PRO A 215 23.01 0.40 22.93
N ASP A 216 23.07 1.51 23.69
CA ASP A 216 21.92 2.03 24.45
C ASP A 216 20.77 2.57 23.58
N LEU A 217 21.04 2.85 22.30
CA LEU A 217 20.07 3.29 21.32
C LEU A 217 19.63 2.19 20.34
N GLN A 218 20.12 0.94 20.53
CA GLN A 218 19.92 -0.18 19.62
C GLN A 218 19.03 -1.27 20.20
N GLY A 219 18.15 -1.81 19.36
CA GLY A 219 17.32 -2.97 19.66
C GLY A 219 17.48 -4.07 18.62
N ILE A 220 17.88 -5.26 19.03
CA ILE A 220 17.93 -6.44 18.17
C ILE A 220 16.60 -7.18 18.29
N ILE A 221 15.99 -7.51 17.16
CA ILE A 221 14.69 -8.17 17.11
C ILE A 221 14.80 -9.38 16.21
N VAL A 222 14.43 -10.55 16.74
CA VAL A 222 14.38 -11.79 15.96
C VAL A 222 13.01 -12.44 16.13
N VAL A 223 12.33 -12.69 15.01
CA VAL A 223 10.99 -13.29 14.99
C VAL A 223 10.95 -14.40 13.94
N GLY A 224 10.53 -15.59 14.30
CA GLY A 224 10.37 -16.67 13.33
C GLY A 224 10.46 -18.07 13.89
N ASP A 225 10.65 -19.04 13.04
CA ASP A 225 10.82 -20.45 13.40
C ASP A 225 12.24 -20.70 13.94
N ILE A 226 12.46 -20.28 15.17
CA ILE A 226 13.76 -20.28 15.86
C ILE A 226 13.66 -20.80 17.30
N ASP A 227 14.76 -21.30 17.80
CA ASP A 227 14.92 -21.60 19.22
C ASP A 227 15.30 -20.31 19.98
N VAL A 228 14.43 -19.87 20.87
CA VAL A 228 14.57 -18.61 21.62
C VAL A 228 15.81 -18.60 22.49
N ASP A 229 16.13 -19.71 23.19
CA ASP A 229 17.25 -19.78 24.10
C ASP A 229 18.59 -19.78 23.36
N GLN A 230 18.67 -20.48 22.23
CA GLN A 230 19.85 -20.44 21.37
C GLN A 230 20.08 -19.05 20.76
N ILE A 231 19.06 -18.39 20.30
CA ILE A 231 19.17 -17.02 19.75
C ILE A 231 19.62 -16.06 20.87
N GLU A 232 19.04 -16.15 22.07
CA GLU A 232 19.44 -15.32 23.21
C GLU A 232 20.92 -15.50 23.54
N ALA A 233 21.39 -16.75 23.64
CA ALA A 233 22.78 -17.06 23.90
C ALA A 233 23.72 -16.48 22.83
N LYS A 234 23.33 -16.58 21.54
CA LYS A 234 24.11 -16.00 20.42
C LYS A 234 24.14 -14.47 20.48
N ILE A 235 23.01 -13.81 20.74
CA ILE A 235 22.96 -12.35 20.90
C ILE A 235 23.84 -11.92 22.07
N ARG A 236 23.73 -12.56 23.26
CA ARG A 236 24.55 -12.23 24.42
C ARG A 236 26.03 -12.37 24.12
N LYS A 237 26.43 -13.42 23.39
CA LYS A 237 27.83 -13.66 23.03
C LYS A 237 28.35 -12.65 22.02
N LEU A 238 27.57 -12.37 20.96
CA LEU A 238 28.03 -11.58 19.82
C LEU A 238 28.02 -10.07 20.10
N PHE A 239 27.00 -9.56 20.79
CA PHE A 239 26.80 -8.12 20.97
C PHE A 239 27.35 -7.57 22.28
N SER A 240 27.97 -8.41 23.13
CA SER A 240 28.58 -7.98 24.39
C SER A 240 29.89 -7.19 24.19
N ASP A 241 30.52 -7.31 23.01
CA ASP A 241 31.77 -6.62 22.69
C ASP A 241 31.55 -5.18 22.20
N ASN A 242 30.30 -4.82 21.82
CA ASN A 242 29.94 -3.47 21.44
C ASN A 242 30.02 -2.55 22.67
N SER A 243 31.04 -1.68 22.71
CA SER A 243 31.26 -0.78 23.84
C SER A 243 30.50 0.54 23.68
N MET A 244 30.08 1.10 24.84
CA MET A 244 29.54 2.46 24.87
C MET A 244 30.70 3.46 24.70
N PRO A 245 30.53 4.47 23.81
CA PRO A 245 31.50 5.57 23.69
C PRO A 245 31.62 6.35 24.99
N ILE A 246 32.85 6.68 25.39
CA ILE A 246 33.11 7.47 26.59
C ILE A 246 32.55 8.88 26.38
N GLY A 247 31.78 9.39 27.36
CA GLY A 247 31.17 10.71 27.28
C GLY A 247 30.05 10.85 26.26
N ALA A 248 29.44 9.74 25.86
CA ALA A 248 28.35 9.75 24.90
C ALA A 248 27.20 10.68 25.35
N PRO A 249 26.72 11.61 24.48
CA PRO A 249 25.65 12.53 24.84
C PRO A 249 24.32 11.80 25.00
N GLN A 250 23.46 12.29 25.89
CA GLN A 250 22.10 11.77 25.95
C GLN A 250 21.34 12.09 24.66
N ARG A 251 20.48 11.14 24.22
CA ARG A 251 19.56 11.38 23.12
C ARG A 251 18.49 12.37 23.56
N THR A 252 18.41 13.49 22.87
CA THR A 252 17.43 14.55 23.12
C THR A 252 16.17 14.30 22.27
N TYR A 253 15.00 14.46 22.90
CA TYR A 253 13.70 14.52 22.23
C TYR A 253 13.30 15.99 22.11
N TYR A 254 13.00 16.44 20.89
CA TYR A 254 12.73 17.84 20.62
C TYR A 254 11.22 18.09 20.61
N THR A 255 10.78 19.16 21.24
CA THR A 255 9.39 19.56 21.30
C THR A 255 8.97 20.42 20.10
N VAL A 256 7.67 20.47 19.86
CA VAL A 256 7.04 21.39 18.91
C VAL A 256 6.27 22.43 19.70
N PRO A 257 6.60 23.73 19.57
CA PRO A 257 5.95 24.81 20.31
C PRO A 257 4.46 24.92 19.94
N ASP A 258 3.67 25.39 20.88
CA ASP A 258 2.29 25.82 20.65
C ASP A 258 2.27 27.20 19.99
N ASN A 259 1.25 27.45 19.20
CA ASN A 259 0.99 28.74 18.60
C ASN A 259 -0.34 29.32 19.09
N LYS A 260 -0.33 30.60 19.47
CA LYS A 260 -1.55 31.33 19.88
C LYS A 260 -2.38 31.71 18.66
N GLU A 261 -1.72 32.20 17.63
CA GLU A 261 -2.34 32.58 16.36
C GLU A 261 -2.27 31.41 15.38
N MET A 262 -3.30 31.28 14.56
CA MET A 262 -3.32 30.25 13.51
C MET A 262 -2.15 30.44 12.54
N ILE A 263 -1.32 29.42 12.39
CA ILE A 263 -0.28 29.37 11.36
C ILE A 263 -0.96 28.99 10.04
N VAL A 264 -0.78 29.78 9.00
CA VAL A 264 -1.31 29.48 7.66
C VAL A 264 -0.16 29.45 6.67
N TYR A 265 -0.03 28.34 5.96
CA TYR A 265 0.92 28.17 4.87
C TYR A 265 0.18 27.85 3.57
N THR A 266 0.39 28.64 2.53
CA THR A 266 -0.17 28.42 1.20
C THR A 266 0.93 28.41 0.17
N GLN A 267 0.88 27.43 -0.74
CA GLN A 267 1.80 27.36 -1.86
C GLN A 267 1.11 26.83 -3.11
N ALA A 268 1.41 27.46 -4.26
CA ALA A 268 1.06 26.97 -5.57
C ALA A 268 2.27 26.35 -6.27
N ASP A 269 2.03 25.29 -7.06
CA ASP A 269 3.05 24.63 -7.87
C ASP A 269 2.48 24.31 -9.27
N ASN A 270 3.30 24.50 -10.30
CA ASN A 270 2.89 24.28 -11.70
C ASN A 270 2.54 22.82 -12.00
N GLU A 271 3.05 21.90 -11.20
CA GLU A 271 2.84 20.45 -11.38
C GLU A 271 1.79 19.89 -10.42
N GLN A 272 1.22 20.73 -9.55
CA GLN A 272 0.12 20.36 -8.66
C GLN A 272 -1.23 20.45 -9.38
N PRO A 273 -1.95 19.34 -9.61
CA PRO A 273 -3.21 19.38 -10.36
C PRO A 273 -4.42 19.74 -9.51
N THR A 274 -4.34 19.56 -8.18
CA THR A 274 -5.48 19.64 -7.24
C THR A 274 -5.26 20.69 -6.16
N LEU A 275 -6.36 21.19 -5.59
CA LEU A 275 -6.33 22.07 -4.42
C LEU A 275 -6.58 21.24 -3.17
N ASN A 276 -5.55 21.11 -2.33
CA ASN A 276 -5.57 20.33 -1.10
C ASN A 276 -5.50 21.25 0.10
N PHE A 277 -6.36 21.01 1.07
CA PHE A 277 -6.45 21.74 2.33
C PHE A 277 -6.28 20.79 3.49
N SER A 278 -5.46 21.17 4.47
CA SER A 278 -5.27 20.47 5.73
C SER A 278 -5.34 21.46 6.89
N LEU A 279 -6.23 21.21 7.84
CA LEU A 279 -6.33 21.97 9.09
C LEU A 279 -5.94 21.03 10.23
N TYR A 280 -4.91 21.41 10.97
CA TYR A 280 -4.45 20.71 12.16
C TYR A 280 -4.79 21.51 13.41
N MET A 281 -5.18 20.82 14.48
CA MET A 281 -5.26 21.35 15.84
C MET A 281 -4.29 20.54 16.67
N LYS A 282 -3.17 21.16 17.09
CA LYS A 282 -2.09 20.46 17.81
C LYS A 282 -2.44 20.23 19.26
N HIS A 283 -2.09 19.04 19.76
CA HIS A 283 -2.22 18.63 21.15
C HIS A 283 -0.90 18.07 21.67
N ASP A 284 -0.73 18.02 22.97
CA ASP A 284 0.38 17.31 23.55
C ASP A 284 0.26 15.81 23.24
N ALA A 285 1.35 15.22 22.75
CA ALA A 285 1.42 13.78 22.62
C ALA A 285 1.52 13.12 23.99
N GLU A 286 1.00 11.90 24.12
CA GLU A 286 1.23 11.10 25.32
C GLU A 286 2.73 10.98 25.61
N GLN A 287 3.12 11.19 26.87
CA GLN A 287 4.52 11.08 27.24
C GLN A 287 5.06 9.67 26.94
N ARG A 288 6.29 9.57 26.43
CA ARG A 288 6.85 8.28 26.01
C ARG A 288 6.76 7.19 27.06
N GLN A 289 7.00 7.52 28.35
CA GLN A 289 6.96 6.58 29.45
C GLN A 289 5.57 6.09 29.84
N SER A 290 4.51 6.74 29.35
CA SER A 290 3.11 6.39 29.63
C SER A 290 2.35 5.86 28.41
N ARG A 291 2.97 5.77 27.22
CA ARG A 291 2.29 5.29 26.01
C ARG A 291 1.85 3.83 26.10
N ASP A 292 2.56 3.01 26.88
CA ASP A 292 2.23 1.60 27.11
C ASP A 292 1.34 1.39 28.35
N THR A 293 0.56 2.40 28.76
CA THR A 293 -0.38 2.30 29.86
C THR A 293 -1.80 2.00 29.40
N ARG A 294 -2.61 1.45 30.33
CA ARG A 294 -4.02 1.18 30.09
C ARG A 294 -4.81 2.45 29.80
N GLU A 295 -4.48 3.54 30.47
CA GLU A 295 -5.12 4.84 30.33
C GLU A 295 -4.87 5.43 28.95
N ALA A 296 -3.62 5.39 28.46
CA ALA A 296 -3.25 5.83 27.11
C ALA A 296 -3.95 4.98 26.04
N PHE A 297 -4.03 3.66 26.26
CA PHE A 297 -4.71 2.76 25.33
C PHE A 297 -6.23 3.00 25.30
N LEU A 298 -6.87 3.27 26.44
CA LEU A 298 -8.27 3.65 26.53
C LEU A 298 -8.54 5.00 25.81
N SER A 299 -7.68 6.00 26.00
CA SER A 299 -7.76 7.28 25.28
C SER A 299 -7.67 7.09 23.76
N SER A 300 -6.72 6.27 23.30
CA SER A 300 -6.59 5.89 21.91
C SER A 300 -7.85 5.16 21.38
N TYR A 301 -8.43 4.24 22.17
CA TYR A 301 -9.66 3.54 21.81
C TYR A 301 -10.83 4.52 21.60
N LYS A 302 -11.06 5.44 22.55
CA LYS A 302 -12.09 6.48 22.45
C LYS A 302 -11.89 7.35 21.21
N SER A 303 -10.66 7.79 20.95
CA SER A 303 -10.29 8.60 19.78
C SER A 303 -10.55 7.85 18.46
N ARG A 304 -10.24 6.55 18.38
CA ARG A 304 -10.53 5.72 17.21
C ARG A 304 -12.02 5.64 16.89
N LEU A 305 -12.88 5.48 17.95
CA LEU A 305 -14.33 5.46 17.78
C LEU A 305 -14.86 6.82 17.30
N ALA A 306 -14.44 7.92 17.93
CA ALA A 306 -14.83 9.28 17.53
C ALA A 306 -14.44 9.58 16.07
N MET A 307 -13.21 9.27 15.68
CA MET A 307 -12.74 9.49 14.31
C MET A 307 -13.43 8.58 13.30
N PHE A 308 -13.80 7.36 13.66
CA PHE A 308 -14.57 6.49 12.79
C PHE A 308 -15.94 7.11 12.46
N ILE A 309 -16.65 7.62 13.46
CA ILE A 309 -17.96 8.24 13.29
C ILE A 309 -17.85 9.54 12.48
N LEU A 310 -16.89 10.40 12.81
CA LEU A 310 -16.66 11.67 12.11
C LEU A 310 -16.33 11.46 10.63
N ARG A 311 -15.47 10.50 10.30
CA ARG A 311 -15.16 10.14 8.91
C ARG A 311 -16.38 9.73 8.11
N GLN A 312 -17.30 9.00 8.72
CA GLN A 312 -18.55 8.62 8.05
C GLN A 312 -19.46 9.82 7.79
N ARG A 313 -19.51 10.79 8.72
CA ARG A 313 -20.24 12.04 8.50
C ARG A 313 -19.61 12.87 7.38
N LEU A 314 -18.29 13.02 7.36
CA LEU A 314 -17.56 13.76 6.34
C LEU A 314 -17.65 13.13 4.95
N ALA A 315 -17.67 11.80 4.86
CA ALA A 315 -17.77 11.09 3.59
C ALA A 315 -19.03 11.49 2.79
N LYS A 316 -20.12 11.87 3.45
CA LYS A 316 -21.37 12.30 2.79
C LYS A 316 -21.16 13.50 1.87
N LEU A 317 -20.27 14.44 2.24
CA LEU A 317 -20.00 15.66 1.46
C LEU A 317 -19.55 15.39 0.02
N SER A 318 -18.85 14.29 -0.18
CA SER A 318 -18.34 13.90 -1.50
C SER A 318 -19.34 13.04 -2.29
N HIS A 319 -20.42 12.55 -1.66
CA HIS A 319 -21.46 11.72 -2.28
C HIS A 319 -22.77 12.46 -2.51
N GLU A 320 -22.85 13.75 -2.19
CA GLU A 320 -24.01 14.59 -2.49
C GLU A 320 -24.20 14.75 -4.00
N ALA A 321 -25.44 14.99 -4.44
CA ALA A 321 -25.76 15.24 -5.86
C ALA A 321 -24.96 16.42 -6.45
N GLN A 322 -24.67 17.42 -5.62
CA GLN A 322 -23.74 18.52 -5.91
C GLN A 322 -22.63 18.49 -4.86
N PRO A 323 -21.50 17.81 -5.14
CA PRO A 323 -20.45 17.63 -4.16
C PRO A 323 -19.81 18.97 -3.79
N ARG A 324 -19.69 19.22 -2.50
CA ARG A 324 -19.03 20.43 -1.98
C ARG A 324 -17.52 20.25 -1.89
N VAL A 325 -17.04 19.01 -1.83
CA VAL A 325 -15.63 18.65 -1.82
C VAL A 325 -15.36 17.48 -2.77
N MET A 326 -14.14 17.35 -3.22
CA MET A 326 -13.67 16.18 -3.95
C MET A 326 -13.49 14.99 -3.02
N SER A 327 -12.95 15.24 -1.84
CA SER A 327 -12.76 14.28 -0.75
C SER A 327 -12.71 15.00 0.59
N ALA A 328 -13.11 14.30 1.67
CA ALA A 328 -12.96 14.75 3.03
C ALA A 328 -12.56 13.57 3.92
N ASN A 329 -11.60 13.79 4.79
CA ASN A 329 -11.13 12.81 5.76
C ASN A 329 -10.63 13.50 7.03
N CYS A 330 -10.65 12.78 8.17
CA CYS A 330 -10.06 13.25 9.40
C CYS A 330 -9.26 12.15 10.11
N ARG A 331 -8.31 12.55 10.92
CA ARG A 331 -7.53 11.66 11.78
C ARG A 331 -7.06 12.37 13.04
N VAL A 332 -6.69 11.58 14.02
CA VAL A 332 -5.94 11.98 15.21
C VAL A 332 -4.64 11.17 15.23
N GLY A 333 -3.58 11.75 15.71
CA GLY A 333 -2.26 11.15 15.88
C GLY A 333 -1.16 12.18 15.60
N ASN A 334 0.01 11.71 15.30
CA ASN A 334 1.20 12.54 15.14
C ASN A 334 0.96 13.79 14.27
N PHE A 335 1.40 14.94 14.75
CA PHE A 335 1.43 16.17 13.97
C PHE A 335 2.47 16.01 12.87
N TYR A 336 1.99 15.68 11.69
CA TYR A 336 2.72 15.44 10.44
C TYR A 336 3.85 14.41 10.57
N VAL A 337 5.07 14.82 10.96
CA VAL A 337 6.25 13.96 11.02
C VAL A 337 6.79 13.73 12.43
N THR A 338 6.32 14.48 13.43
CA THR A 338 6.82 14.33 14.81
C THR A 338 6.05 13.29 15.60
N THR A 339 6.73 12.56 16.47
CA THR A 339 6.13 11.69 17.49
C THR A 339 5.97 12.38 18.84
N GLU A 340 6.39 13.65 18.96
CA GLU A 340 6.41 14.42 20.22
C GLU A 340 5.29 15.47 20.29
N LYS A 341 4.43 15.53 19.28
CA LYS A 341 3.23 16.38 19.23
C LYS A 341 2.16 15.67 18.42
N ASP A 342 0.97 15.54 18.97
CA ASP A 342 -0.21 15.03 18.27
C ASP A 342 -1.04 16.16 17.64
N ALA A 343 -1.95 15.79 16.76
CA ALA A 343 -2.94 16.70 16.22
C ALA A 343 -4.21 15.99 15.76
N PHE A 344 -5.34 16.66 15.88
CA PHE A 344 -6.46 16.41 15.00
C PHE A 344 -6.14 16.99 13.62
N ALA A 345 -6.44 16.26 12.56
CA ALA A 345 -6.25 16.71 11.19
C ALA A 345 -7.52 16.54 10.37
N LEU A 346 -8.00 17.63 9.77
CA LEU A 346 -9.06 17.65 8.76
C LEU A 346 -8.41 17.85 7.39
N ASN A 347 -8.55 16.89 6.48
CA ASN A 347 -7.97 16.91 5.15
C ASN A 347 -9.05 16.94 4.07
N LEU A 348 -9.00 17.91 3.17
CA LEU A 348 -9.96 18.11 2.11
C LEU A 348 -9.28 18.19 0.74
N GLY A 349 -9.85 17.48 -0.25
CA GLY A 349 -9.66 17.82 -1.65
C GLY A 349 -10.74 18.84 -2.03
N LEU A 350 -10.34 20.09 -2.29
CA LEU A 350 -11.27 21.18 -2.57
C LEU A 350 -11.59 21.30 -4.06
N ILE A 351 -12.75 21.88 -4.38
CA ILE A 351 -13.12 22.28 -5.71
C ILE A 351 -12.55 23.69 -5.97
N PRO A 352 -11.59 23.88 -6.90
CA PRO A 352 -10.87 25.13 -7.01
C PRO A 352 -11.75 26.36 -7.26
N ASN A 353 -12.87 26.22 -7.99
CA ASN A 353 -13.77 27.35 -8.30
C ASN A 353 -14.55 27.89 -7.08
N ASN A 354 -14.67 27.11 -6.02
CA ASN A 354 -15.38 27.53 -4.80
C ASN A 354 -14.86 26.82 -3.55
N PRO A 355 -13.60 27.08 -3.15
CA PRO A 355 -12.95 26.39 -2.05
C PRO A 355 -13.62 26.67 -0.69
N GLN A 356 -14.16 27.85 -0.48
CA GLN A 356 -14.81 28.26 0.77
C GLN A 356 -16.02 27.34 1.10
N VAL A 357 -16.84 27.02 0.12
CA VAL A 357 -18.01 26.15 0.32
C VAL A 357 -17.61 24.78 0.87
N GLY A 358 -16.50 24.23 0.37
CA GLY A 358 -15.98 22.95 0.87
C GLY A 358 -15.45 23.04 2.31
N ILE A 359 -14.72 24.11 2.61
CA ILE A 359 -14.18 24.38 3.96
C ILE A 359 -15.32 24.58 4.95
N ASP A 360 -16.27 25.48 4.64
CA ASP A 360 -17.45 25.75 5.47
C ASP A 360 -18.23 24.46 5.78
N ALA A 361 -18.52 23.66 4.77
CA ALA A 361 -19.28 22.43 4.90
C ALA A 361 -18.57 21.36 5.77
N ALA A 362 -17.26 21.24 5.62
CA ALA A 362 -16.51 20.29 6.41
C ALA A 362 -16.37 20.75 7.87
N ILE A 363 -16.10 22.03 8.10
CA ILE A 363 -16.03 22.60 9.45
C ILE A 363 -17.40 22.54 10.15
N GLU A 364 -18.51 22.79 9.44
CA GLU A 364 -19.86 22.59 9.99
C GLU A 364 -20.03 21.18 10.57
N ILE A 365 -19.64 20.13 9.85
CA ILE A 365 -19.74 18.74 10.34
C ILE A 365 -18.87 18.53 11.58
N VAL A 366 -17.63 19.05 11.56
CA VAL A 366 -16.71 18.95 12.70
C VAL A 366 -17.25 19.69 13.91
N GLU A 367 -17.74 20.92 13.74
CA GLU A 367 -18.32 21.74 14.80
C GLU A 367 -19.62 21.16 15.38
N LYS A 368 -20.49 20.61 14.54
CA LYS A 368 -21.67 19.89 15.01
C LYS A 368 -21.27 18.67 15.85
N ALA A 369 -20.25 17.91 15.44
CA ALA A 369 -19.75 16.80 16.24
C ALA A 369 -19.14 17.26 17.57
N ARG A 370 -18.38 18.36 17.56
CA ARG A 370 -17.81 18.95 18.77
C ARG A 370 -18.86 19.46 19.77
N ARG A 371 -19.87 20.19 19.30
CA ARG A 371 -20.86 20.87 20.14
C ARG A 371 -22.02 20.00 20.57
N TYR A 372 -22.45 19.10 19.67
CA TYR A 372 -23.66 18.29 19.86
C TYR A 372 -23.37 16.79 19.97
N GLY A 373 -22.12 16.41 19.80
CA GLY A 373 -21.67 15.02 19.88
C GLY A 373 -22.19 14.12 18.77
N PHE A 374 -22.21 12.86 19.09
CA PHE A 374 -22.67 11.76 18.24
C PHE A 374 -23.98 11.17 18.79
N THR A 375 -24.56 10.23 18.08
CA THR A 375 -25.74 9.49 18.53
C THR A 375 -25.36 8.13 19.09
N ALA A 376 -26.20 7.55 19.97
CA ALA A 376 -25.98 6.20 20.48
C ALA A 376 -25.91 5.15 19.37
N ALA A 377 -26.68 5.31 18.29
CA ALA A 377 -26.63 4.40 17.14
C ALA A 377 -25.31 4.48 16.36
N GLU A 378 -24.69 5.65 16.27
CA GLU A 378 -23.36 5.81 15.65
C GLU A 378 -22.27 5.18 16.51
N LEU A 379 -22.33 5.36 17.83
CA LEU A 379 -21.40 4.75 18.78
C LEU A 379 -21.48 3.22 18.72
N GLU A 380 -22.68 2.65 18.80
CA GLU A 380 -22.87 1.20 18.68
C GLU A 380 -22.34 0.66 17.37
N HIS A 381 -22.56 1.38 16.27
CA HIS A 381 -21.98 1.02 15.00
C HIS A 381 -20.43 1.02 15.03
N ALA A 382 -19.82 2.05 15.61
CA ALA A 382 -18.37 2.15 15.71
C ALA A 382 -17.78 1.01 16.56
N LYS A 383 -18.41 0.69 17.69
CA LYS A 383 -18.04 -0.41 18.57
C LYS A 383 -18.09 -1.76 17.83
N VAL A 384 -19.22 -2.06 17.17
CA VAL A 384 -19.39 -3.30 16.42
C VAL A 384 -18.33 -3.45 15.32
N GLN A 385 -18.06 -2.40 14.54
CA GLN A 385 -17.03 -2.46 13.49
C GLN A 385 -15.63 -2.69 14.07
N HIS A 386 -15.36 -2.12 15.23
CA HIS A 386 -14.08 -2.30 15.91
C HIS A 386 -13.95 -3.73 16.45
N THR A 387 -15.01 -4.25 17.10
CA THR A 387 -15.06 -5.63 17.58
C THR A 387 -14.84 -6.64 16.46
N VAL A 388 -15.52 -6.49 15.33
CA VAL A 388 -15.30 -7.39 14.17
C VAL A 388 -13.84 -7.38 13.69
N SER A 389 -13.19 -6.21 13.74
CA SER A 389 -11.77 -6.11 13.34
C SER A 389 -10.83 -6.84 14.31
N ILE A 390 -11.05 -6.72 15.63
CA ILE A 390 -10.21 -7.38 16.62
C ILE A 390 -10.47 -8.90 16.66
N GLU A 391 -11.72 -9.33 16.53
CA GLU A 391 -12.09 -10.74 16.42
C GLU A 391 -11.42 -11.41 15.21
N HIS A 392 -11.42 -10.75 14.06
CA HIS A 392 -10.73 -11.26 12.88
C HIS A 392 -9.20 -11.41 13.12
N ARG A 393 -8.56 -10.49 13.83
CA ARG A 393 -7.15 -10.62 14.21
C ARG A 393 -6.94 -11.76 15.19
N LEU A 394 -7.84 -11.93 16.16
CA LEU A 394 -7.80 -13.00 17.14
C LEU A 394 -7.96 -14.38 16.48
N ASP A 395 -8.91 -14.54 15.57
CA ASP A 395 -9.12 -15.79 14.81
C ASP A 395 -7.86 -16.17 13.99
N ASN A 396 -7.13 -15.18 13.51
CA ASN A 396 -5.93 -15.36 12.69
C ASN A 396 -4.60 -15.23 13.47
N LYS A 397 -4.63 -15.28 14.80
CA LYS A 397 -3.44 -15.08 15.64
C LYS A 397 -2.25 -15.99 15.28
N ASN A 398 -2.52 -17.27 14.96
CA ASN A 398 -1.50 -18.25 14.57
C ASN A 398 -1.08 -18.13 13.09
N LYS A 399 -1.65 -17.17 12.35
CA LYS A 399 -1.32 -16.89 10.93
C LYS A 399 -0.66 -15.51 10.77
N THR A 400 -0.38 -14.82 11.89
CA THR A 400 0.30 -13.52 11.88
C THR A 400 1.74 -13.70 11.40
N ARG A 401 2.13 -12.91 10.40
CA ARG A 401 3.47 -13.02 9.79
C ARG A 401 4.55 -12.43 10.70
N ASN A 402 5.77 -12.92 10.57
CA ASN A 402 6.95 -12.44 11.32
C ASN A 402 7.07 -10.91 11.25
N ALA A 403 6.94 -10.32 10.06
CA ALA A 403 7.07 -8.89 9.85
C ALA A 403 6.05 -8.03 10.63
N GLU A 404 4.86 -8.56 10.93
CA GLU A 404 3.85 -7.85 11.72
C GLU A 404 4.24 -7.79 13.20
N TYR A 405 4.73 -8.91 13.75
CA TYR A 405 5.29 -8.93 15.09
C TYR A 405 6.53 -8.06 15.21
N ALA A 406 7.44 -8.16 14.25
CA ALA A 406 8.67 -7.35 14.23
C ALA A 406 8.34 -5.85 14.21
N LYS A 407 7.37 -5.41 13.40
CA LYS A 407 6.92 -4.01 13.35
C LYS A 407 6.39 -3.52 14.70
N ASN A 408 5.56 -4.32 15.38
CA ASN A 408 5.02 -3.95 16.70
C ASN A 408 6.16 -3.85 17.73
N ILE A 409 7.12 -4.76 17.68
CA ILE A 409 8.30 -4.75 18.56
C ILE A 409 9.18 -3.53 18.27
N VAL A 410 9.40 -3.18 16.99
CA VAL A 410 10.13 -1.95 16.60
C VAL A 410 9.43 -0.71 17.18
N SER A 411 8.10 -0.63 17.08
CA SER A 411 7.30 0.47 17.63
C SER A 411 7.41 0.54 19.17
N ASN A 412 7.35 -0.61 19.84
CA ASN A 412 7.59 -0.69 21.29
C ASN A 412 9.00 -0.23 21.67
N PHE A 413 10.03 -0.74 20.99
CA PHE A 413 11.40 -0.33 21.25
C PHE A 413 11.61 1.17 20.99
N CYS A 414 11.24 1.67 19.82
CA CYS A 414 11.53 3.05 19.42
C CYS A 414 10.66 4.08 20.14
N ASN A 415 9.36 3.79 20.35
CA ASN A 415 8.37 4.77 20.80
C ASN A 415 7.65 4.41 22.09
N ASN A 416 7.96 3.26 22.70
CA ASN A 416 7.26 2.71 23.88
C ASN A 416 5.77 2.45 23.64
N GLU A 417 5.39 2.14 22.39
CA GLU A 417 4.01 1.78 22.06
C GLU A 417 3.65 0.41 22.66
N PRO A 418 2.35 0.16 22.97
CA PRO A 418 1.91 -1.14 23.47
C PRO A 418 2.32 -2.29 22.53
N CYS A 419 2.78 -3.39 23.10
CA CYS A 419 3.11 -4.62 22.39
C CYS A 419 2.63 -5.85 23.17
N MET A 420 1.31 -5.93 23.35
CA MET A 420 0.62 -7.03 24.04
C MET A 420 0.22 -8.12 23.06
N ASN A 421 -0.09 -9.32 23.56
CA ASN A 421 -0.67 -10.36 22.72
C ASN A 421 -2.12 -10.01 22.32
N ILE A 422 -2.58 -10.60 21.23
CA ILE A 422 -3.89 -10.29 20.67
C ILE A 422 -5.04 -10.73 21.59
N GLU A 423 -4.87 -11.76 22.40
CA GLU A 423 -5.86 -12.24 23.35
C GLU A 423 -6.10 -11.20 24.45
N TYR A 424 -5.03 -10.62 24.98
CA TYR A 424 -5.12 -9.57 25.99
C TYR A 424 -5.70 -8.28 25.40
N GLU A 425 -5.24 -7.90 24.19
CA GLU A 425 -5.78 -6.75 23.46
C GLU A 425 -7.29 -6.90 23.21
N ALA A 426 -7.74 -8.06 22.76
CA ALA A 426 -9.13 -8.35 22.50
C ALA A 426 -9.99 -8.32 23.80
N ALA A 427 -9.49 -8.90 24.88
CA ALA A 427 -10.17 -8.86 26.16
C ALA A 427 -10.30 -7.43 26.71
N LEU A 428 -9.24 -6.63 26.61
CA LEU A 428 -9.20 -5.25 27.03
C LEU A 428 -10.14 -4.37 26.18
N GLU A 429 -10.15 -4.55 24.87
CA GLU A 429 -11.07 -3.81 24.00
C GLU A 429 -12.54 -4.23 24.19
N ALA A 430 -12.81 -5.49 24.50
CA ALA A 430 -14.16 -5.94 24.89
C ALA A 430 -14.62 -5.25 26.18
N GLU A 431 -13.76 -5.13 27.17
CA GLU A 431 -14.04 -4.39 28.41
C GLU A 431 -14.32 -2.90 28.11
N PHE A 432 -13.50 -2.27 27.28
CA PHE A 432 -13.67 -0.87 26.87
C PHE A 432 -14.97 -0.69 26.07
N SER A 433 -15.28 -1.61 25.18
CA SER A 433 -16.54 -1.58 24.43
C SER A 433 -17.77 -1.64 25.34
N ALA A 434 -17.70 -2.42 26.43
CA ALA A 434 -18.79 -2.51 27.39
C ALA A 434 -18.91 -1.27 28.29
N THR A 435 -17.83 -0.60 28.63
CA THR A 435 -17.76 0.47 29.62
C THR A 435 -17.80 1.88 29.04
N VAL A 436 -17.24 2.09 27.83
CA VAL A 436 -17.21 3.40 27.18
C VAL A 436 -18.61 3.84 26.79
N THR A 437 -19.00 5.01 27.27
CA THR A 437 -20.32 5.62 27.08
C THR A 437 -20.33 6.62 25.92
N LEU A 438 -21.53 7.05 25.52
CA LEU A 438 -21.69 8.12 24.54
C LEU A 438 -21.11 9.44 25.05
N ASP A 439 -21.24 9.70 26.33
CA ASP A 439 -20.72 10.91 27.01
C ASP A 439 -19.18 10.94 26.94
N ASP A 440 -18.53 9.80 27.16
CA ASP A 440 -17.07 9.66 27.00
C ASP A 440 -16.62 10.06 25.60
N ILE A 441 -17.30 9.55 24.56
CA ILE A 441 -16.93 9.82 23.17
C ILE A 441 -17.21 11.27 22.78
N ASN A 442 -18.30 11.85 23.27
CA ASN A 442 -18.63 13.24 23.02
C ASN A 442 -17.63 14.18 23.70
N LYS A 443 -17.23 13.87 24.93
CA LYS A 443 -16.17 14.58 25.65
C LYS A 443 -14.83 14.47 24.90
N THR A 444 -14.44 13.26 24.50
CA THR A 444 -13.23 13.03 23.70
C THR A 444 -13.26 13.83 22.40
N MET A 445 -14.40 13.89 21.71
CA MET A 445 -14.54 14.68 20.49
C MET A 445 -14.32 16.17 20.73
N ALA A 446 -14.89 16.70 21.83
CA ALA A 446 -14.74 18.11 22.21
C ALA A 446 -13.29 18.46 22.65
N GLU A 447 -12.59 17.51 23.26
CA GLU A 447 -11.18 17.66 23.64
C GLU A 447 -10.24 17.61 22.42
N ILE A 448 -10.51 16.74 21.45
CA ILE A 448 -9.72 16.58 20.22
C ILE A 448 -9.87 17.79 19.28
N VAL A 449 -11.06 18.37 19.23
CA VAL A 449 -11.39 19.54 18.41
C VAL A 449 -11.67 20.73 19.33
N ASP A 450 -10.62 21.42 19.72
CA ASP A 450 -10.69 22.56 20.66
C ASP A 450 -10.61 23.93 19.99
N ASN A 451 -10.34 23.95 18.67
CA ASN A 451 -10.15 25.17 17.88
C ASN A 451 -8.96 26.04 18.32
N GLN A 452 -7.98 25.44 18.99
CA GLN A 452 -6.77 26.11 19.42
C GLN A 452 -5.55 25.55 18.70
N ASN A 453 -4.40 26.22 18.81
CA ASN A 453 -3.11 25.71 18.34
C ASN A 453 -3.16 25.25 16.88
N GLN A 454 -3.81 26.05 16.02
CA GLN A 454 -4.19 25.64 14.68
C GLN A 454 -3.07 25.88 13.65
N VAL A 455 -2.92 24.93 12.71
CA VAL A 455 -2.05 25.05 11.55
C VAL A 455 -2.86 24.69 10.30
N CYS A 456 -2.95 25.63 9.36
CA CYS A 456 -3.61 25.44 8.07
C CYS A 456 -2.57 25.35 6.96
N ILE A 457 -2.64 24.31 6.14
CA ILE A 457 -1.75 24.10 4.98
C ILE A 457 -2.61 23.97 3.74
N VAL A 458 -2.34 24.77 2.70
CA VAL A 458 -3.06 24.70 1.43
C VAL A 458 -2.06 24.62 0.28
N PHE A 459 -2.15 23.50 -0.46
CA PHE A 459 -1.36 23.26 -1.66
C PHE A 459 -2.27 23.26 -2.90
N GLY A 460 -1.90 24.06 -3.89
CA GLY A 460 -2.75 24.20 -5.06
C GLY A 460 -2.00 24.40 -6.37
N PRO A 461 -2.76 24.48 -7.47
CA PRO A 461 -2.22 24.69 -8.78
C PRO A 461 -1.94 26.19 -9.03
N THR A 462 -0.99 26.47 -9.93
CA THR A 462 -0.82 27.85 -10.48
C THR A 462 -1.80 28.15 -11.61
N LYS A 463 -2.38 27.11 -12.22
CA LYS A 463 -3.39 27.22 -13.28
C LYS A 463 -4.50 26.22 -13.04
N TYR A 464 -5.73 26.59 -13.39
CA TYR A 464 -6.86 25.69 -13.39
C TYR A 464 -7.72 25.95 -14.63
N ASP A 465 -8.12 24.90 -15.34
CA ASP A 465 -8.88 25.00 -16.60
C ASP A 465 -8.17 25.90 -17.65
N GLY A 466 -6.85 25.80 -17.75
CA GLY A 466 -6.02 26.57 -18.68
C GLY A 466 -5.80 28.03 -18.30
N LYS A 467 -6.43 28.54 -17.23
CA LYS A 467 -6.34 29.93 -16.76
C LYS A 467 -5.46 30.04 -15.52
N PRO A 468 -4.80 31.17 -15.30
CA PRO A 468 -4.13 31.43 -14.03
C PRO A 468 -5.09 31.22 -12.85
N TYR A 469 -4.63 30.55 -11.81
CA TYR A 469 -5.39 30.31 -10.59
C TYR A 469 -4.80 31.09 -9.44
N THR A 470 -5.63 31.88 -8.77
CA THR A 470 -5.25 32.62 -7.57
C THR A 470 -5.59 31.80 -6.34
N MET A 471 -4.56 31.42 -5.59
CA MET A 471 -4.73 30.72 -4.32
C MET A 471 -5.47 31.60 -3.30
N PRO A 472 -6.28 31.02 -2.41
CA PRO A 472 -6.79 31.74 -1.25
C PRO A 472 -5.62 32.34 -0.44
N THR A 473 -5.77 33.59 -0.01
CA THR A 473 -4.79 34.22 0.86
C THR A 473 -4.85 33.67 2.29
N SER A 474 -3.79 33.87 3.07
CA SER A 474 -3.78 33.48 4.48
C SER A 474 -4.91 34.13 5.27
N ASP A 475 -5.21 35.41 5.02
CA ASP A 475 -6.28 36.12 5.71
C ASP A 475 -7.68 35.62 5.32
N GLN A 476 -7.87 35.29 4.04
CA GLN A 476 -9.12 34.66 3.60
C GLN A 476 -9.33 33.32 4.28
N LEU A 477 -8.30 32.49 4.33
CA LEU A 477 -8.38 31.16 4.98
C LEU A 477 -8.69 31.28 6.48
N LYS A 478 -7.98 32.18 7.17
CA LYS A 478 -8.29 32.48 8.59
C LYS A 478 -9.73 32.89 8.77
N THR A 479 -10.19 33.87 7.99
CA THR A 479 -11.56 34.39 8.06
C THR A 479 -12.60 33.29 7.81
N TRP A 480 -12.39 32.45 6.79
CA TRP A 480 -13.32 31.36 6.49
C TRP A 480 -13.38 30.32 7.60
N ILE A 481 -12.22 29.89 8.12
CA ILE A 481 -12.12 28.90 9.18
C ILE A 481 -12.77 29.43 10.46
N GLU A 482 -12.37 30.64 10.92
CA GLU A 482 -12.88 31.26 12.14
C GLU A 482 -14.38 31.54 12.07
N SER A 483 -14.85 32.06 10.93
CA SER A 483 -16.30 32.31 10.73
C SER A 483 -17.11 31.01 10.75
N ALA A 484 -16.60 29.94 10.14
CA ALA A 484 -17.27 28.64 10.17
C ALA A 484 -17.24 28.04 11.59
N GLN A 485 -16.14 28.18 12.32
CA GLN A 485 -16.04 27.72 13.71
C GLN A 485 -16.93 28.48 14.69
N GLN A 486 -17.18 29.77 14.45
CA GLN A 486 -18.01 30.63 15.32
C GLN A 486 -19.49 30.59 14.97
N ARG A 487 -19.85 30.14 13.77
CA ARG A 487 -21.23 30.10 13.29
C ARG A 487 -22.13 29.27 14.20
N GLU A 488 -23.34 29.76 14.40
CA GLU A 488 -24.42 29.00 15.09
C GLU A 488 -24.91 27.85 14.17
N TYR A 489 -24.98 26.65 14.72
CA TYR A 489 -25.47 25.47 14.02
C TYR A 489 -26.63 24.85 14.79
N THR A 490 -27.57 24.23 14.12
CA THR A 490 -28.68 23.45 14.73
C THR A 490 -28.21 22.00 14.96
N ASN A 491 -28.71 21.44 16.09
CA ASN A 491 -28.53 20.02 16.32
C ASN A 491 -29.52 19.22 15.47
N ASP A 492 -29.02 18.57 14.43
CA ASP A 492 -29.78 17.71 13.52
C ASP A 492 -29.44 16.21 13.69
N ASN A 493 -28.94 15.82 14.85
CA ASN A 493 -28.61 14.44 15.19
C ASN A 493 -29.88 13.57 15.25
N THR A 494 -30.37 13.12 14.08
CA THR A 494 -31.47 12.16 13.97
C THR A 494 -30.92 10.75 13.84
N ALA A 495 -31.26 9.88 14.78
CA ALA A 495 -30.94 8.46 14.69
C ALA A 495 -31.78 7.79 13.59
N GLN A 496 -31.25 7.58 12.42
CA GLN A 496 -31.87 6.72 11.41
C GLN A 496 -31.53 5.26 11.71
N GLN A 497 -32.48 4.50 12.23
CA GLN A 497 -32.41 3.04 12.23
C GLN A 497 -32.53 2.56 10.79
N VAL A 498 -31.55 1.79 10.34
CA VAL A 498 -31.57 1.14 9.04
C VAL A 498 -31.95 -0.32 9.24
N ASP A 499 -33.05 -0.75 8.64
CA ASP A 499 -33.44 -2.16 8.58
C ASP A 499 -32.29 -3.00 8.00
N PRO A 500 -31.72 -4.00 8.71
CA PRO A 500 -30.60 -4.79 8.27
C PRO A 500 -30.95 -5.78 7.14
N VAL A 501 -32.23 -5.93 6.81
CA VAL A 501 -32.71 -6.89 5.80
C VAL A 501 -32.36 -6.42 4.38
N PHE A 502 -31.54 -7.18 3.63
CA PHE A 502 -31.21 -6.91 2.25
C PHE A 502 -32.28 -7.36 1.26
N MET A 503 -32.95 -8.45 1.57
CA MET A 503 -33.94 -9.05 0.68
C MET A 503 -35.18 -9.46 1.46
N LYS A 504 -36.31 -8.72 1.27
CA LYS A 504 -37.62 -9.07 1.89
C LYS A 504 -38.23 -10.31 1.26
N LYS A 505 -37.99 -10.55 -0.02
CA LYS A 505 -38.43 -11.73 -0.76
C LYS A 505 -37.22 -12.47 -1.33
N LEU A 506 -37.06 -13.71 -0.94
CA LEU A 506 -35.97 -14.55 -1.44
C LEU A 506 -36.28 -15.03 -2.88
N PRO A 507 -35.27 -15.17 -3.76
CA PRO A 507 -35.45 -15.78 -5.05
C PRO A 507 -35.87 -17.25 -4.94
N LYS A 508 -36.51 -17.77 -5.96
CA LYS A 508 -36.85 -19.19 -6.05
C LYS A 508 -35.56 -20.01 -6.15
N LYS A 509 -35.36 -20.96 -5.24
CA LYS A 509 -34.17 -21.80 -5.25
C LYS A 509 -33.99 -22.53 -6.59
N GLY A 510 -32.74 -22.50 -7.11
CA GLY A 510 -32.32 -23.39 -8.18
C GLY A 510 -31.87 -24.74 -7.63
N LYS A 511 -31.13 -25.51 -8.43
CA LYS A 511 -30.71 -26.90 -8.09
C LYS A 511 -29.23 -27.09 -8.38
N ILE A 512 -28.54 -27.89 -7.57
CA ILE A 512 -27.27 -28.50 -7.89
C ILE A 512 -27.55 -29.75 -8.73
N LEU A 513 -26.95 -29.82 -9.92
CA LEU A 513 -27.12 -30.93 -10.86
C LEU A 513 -26.03 -31.98 -10.69
N SER A 514 -24.81 -31.57 -10.37
CA SER A 514 -23.71 -32.46 -10.02
C SER A 514 -22.81 -31.82 -8.97
N LYS A 515 -22.21 -32.67 -8.15
CA LYS A 515 -21.22 -32.31 -7.12
C LYS A 515 -20.15 -33.40 -7.13
N GLN A 516 -18.89 -33.01 -7.37
CA GLN A 516 -17.78 -33.95 -7.50
C GLN A 516 -16.51 -33.38 -6.88
N ALA A 517 -15.88 -34.14 -5.99
CA ALA A 517 -14.55 -33.81 -5.50
C ALA A 517 -13.49 -34.03 -6.57
N THR A 518 -12.44 -33.23 -6.57
CA THR A 518 -11.31 -33.32 -7.50
C THR A 518 -10.00 -33.56 -6.75
N ASP A 519 -9.00 -34.08 -7.44
CA ASP A 519 -7.68 -34.41 -6.86
C ASP A 519 -6.89 -33.19 -6.38
N ASN A 520 -7.26 -32.00 -6.84
CA ASN A 520 -6.61 -30.72 -6.43
C ASN A 520 -7.27 -30.04 -5.22
N GLY A 521 -8.17 -30.78 -4.53
CA GLY A 521 -8.82 -30.31 -3.30
C GLY A 521 -10.02 -29.39 -3.51
N TYR A 522 -10.51 -29.26 -4.75
CA TYR A 522 -11.77 -28.57 -5.04
C TYR A 522 -12.94 -29.55 -5.09
N THR A 523 -14.10 -29.06 -4.70
CA THR A 523 -15.39 -29.66 -5.03
C THR A 523 -16.01 -28.87 -6.17
N GLU A 524 -16.27 -29.53 -7.27
CA GLU A 524 -16.88 -28.96 -8.47
C GLU A 524 -18.38 -29.14 -8.47
N TYR A 525 -19.10 -28.07 -8.75
CA TYR A 525 -20.56 -28.10 -8.88
C TYR A 525 -21.00 -27.65 -10.26
N VAL A 526 -22.06 -28.23 -10.77
CA VAL A 526 -22.80 -27.74 -11.93
C VAL A 526 -24.20 -27.36 -11.46
N LEU A 527 -24.57 -26.11 -11.67
CA LEU A 527 -25.85 -25.57 -11.23
C LEU A 527 -26.89 -25.59 -12.36
N SER A 528 -28.19 -25.59 -12.01
CA SER A 528 -29.31 -25.69 -12.94
C SER A 528 -29.40 -24.55 -13.96
N ASN A 529 -28.83 -23.38 -13.65
CA ASN A 529 -28.76 -22.21 -14.52
C ASN A 529 -27.49 -22.19 -15.42
N GLY A 530 -26.64 -23.24 -15.35
CA GLY A 530 -25.43 -23.33 -16.17
C GLY A 530 -24.19 -22.65 -15.57
N ILE A 531 -24.23 -22.13 -14.35
CA ILE A 531 -23.06 -21.66 -13.60
C ILE A 531 -22.31 -22.89 -13.06
N LYS A 532 -20.98 -22.84 -13.13
CA LYS A 532 -20.08 -23.82 -12.53
C LYS A 532 -19.44 -23.23 -11.28
N VAL A 533 -19.27 -24.05 -10.23
CA VAL A 533 -18.67 -23.60 -8.97
C VAL A 533 -17.50 -24.51 -8.62
N SER A 534 -16.36 -23.91 -8.29
CA SER A 534 -15.19 -24.59 -7.72
C SER A 534 -15.03 -24.12 -6.28
N ALA A 535 -15.31 -24.98 -5.32
CA ALA A 535 -15.23 -24.67 -3.90
C ALA A 535 -14.08 -25.45 -3.23
N ARG A 536 -13.18 -24.75 -2.55
CA ARG A 536 -12.07 -25.34 -1.81
C ARG A 536 -12.16 -24.99 -0.34
N GLN A 537 -12.49 -25.98 0.50
CA GLN A 537 -12.38 -25.84 1.94
C GLN A 537 -10.90 -25.69 2.33
N SER A 538 -10.57 -24.72 3.16
CA SER A 538 -9.21 -24.43 3.60
C SER A 538 -9.22 -23.79 4.98
N ASP A 539 -8.33 -24.25 5.86
CA ASP A 539 -8.03 -23.69 7.16
C ASP A 539 -6.76 -22.80 7.18
N ILE A 540 -6.22 -22.55 5.98
CA ILE A 540 -5.02 -21.73 5.80
C ILE A 540 -5.22 -20.34 6.39
N GLU A 541 -6.36 -19.71 6.10
CA GLU A 541 -6.78 -18.42 6.67
C GLU A 541 -8.14 -18.65 7.36
N PRO A 542 -8.16 -18.90 8.67
CA PRO A 542 -9.40 -19.13 9.41
C PRO A 542 -10.41 -17.98 9.26
N ASN A 543 -11.69 -18.34 9.23
CA ASN A 543 -12.80 -17.40 9.11
C ASN A 543 -12.70 -16.42 7.94
N ARG A 544 -12.05 -16.83 6.84
CA ARG A 544 -11.91 -16.00 5.63
C ARG A 544 -12.25 -16.76 4.37
N LEU A 545 -13.00 -16.12 3.49
CA LEU A 545 -13.33 -16.60 2.15
C LEU A 545 -12.87 -15.60 1.09
N THR A 546 -12.21 -16.11 0.06
CA THR A 546 -11.94 -15.41 -1.20
C THR A 546 -12.93 -15.91 -2.24
N ILE A 547 -13.61 -15.00 -2.92
CA ILE A 547 -14.72 -15.31 -3.84
C ILE A 547 -14.49 -14.58 -5.15
N ASN A 548 -14.51 -15.32 -6.27
CA ASN A 548 -14.34 -14.78 -7.60
C ASN A 548 -15.30 -15.47 -8.58
N MET A 549 -16.28 -14.72 -9.07
CA MET A 549 -17.19 -15.15 -10.12
C MET A 549 -16.82 -14.42 -11.40
N PHE A 550 -16.51 -15.13 -12.47
CA PHE A 550 -16.04 -14.54 -13.71
C PHE A 550 -16.48 -15.31 -14.96
N ARG A 551 -16.41 -14.61 -16.08
CA ARG A 551 -16.53 -15.13 -17.44
C ARG A 551 -15.75 -14.24 -18.40
N LEU A 552 -15.19 -14.82 -19.45
CA LEU A 552 -14.49 -14.08 -20.50
C LEU A 552 -15.47 -13.20 -21.31
N GLY A 553 -14.94 -12.12 -21.88
CA GLY A 553 -15.69 -11.17 -22.72
C GLY A 553 -15.34 -9.73 -22.39
N GLY A 554 -15.94 -9.16 -21.35
CA GLY A 554 -15.62 -7.85 -20.84
C GLY A 554 -15.81 -6.70 -21.86
N ARG A 555 -14.99 -5.66 -21.70
CA ARG A 555 -15.00 -4.47 -22.57
C ARG A 555 -14.52 -4.75 -23.98
N SER A 556 -13.83 -5.88 -24.21
CA SER A 556 -13.33 -6.30 -25.52
C SER A 556 -14.42 -6.58 -26.54
N LEU A 557 -15.66 -6.77 -26.09
CA LEU A 557 -16.83 -7.03 -26.91
C LEU A 557 -17.47 -5.75 -27.49
N TYR A 558 -17.04 -4.59 -27.04
CA TYR A 558 -17.66 -3.31 -27.37
C TYR A 558 -16.73 -2.42 -28.19
N PRO A 559 -17.28 -1.61 -29.13
CA PRO A 559 -16.47 -0.77 -30.00
C PRO A 559 -15.78 0.36 -29.24
N ASP A 560 -14.73 0.92 -29.84
CA ASP A 560 -13.97 2.04 -29.29
C ASP A 560 -14.82 3.31 -29.08
N THR A 561 -15.98 3.42 -29.76
CA THR A 561 -16.96 4.50 -29.53
C THR A 561 -17.55 4.47 -28.13
N ASP A 562 -17.68 3.29 -27.51
CA ASP A 562 -18.18 3.12 -26.16
C ASP A 562 -17.07 3.32 -25.08
N ALA A 563 -15.81 3.55 -25.49
CA ALA A 563 -14.67 3.57 -24.56
C ALA A 563 -14.81 4.54 -23.37
N PRO A 564 -15.30 5.79 -23.52
CA PRO A 564 -15.53 6.67 -22.37
C PRO A 564 -16.59 6.09 -21.41
N THR A 565 -17.71 5.59 -21.95
CA THR A 565 -18.78 4.95 -21.16
C THR A 565 -18.28 3.71 -20.41
N LEU A 566 -17.53 2.84 -21.08
CA LEU A 566 -16.95 1.62 -20.48
C LEU A 566 -15.96 1.92 -19.35
N GLN A 567 -15.25 3.03 -19.44
CA GLN A 567 -14.29 3.42 -18.40
C GLN A 567 -14.96 3.74 -17.06
N PHE A 568 -16.18 4.30 -17.09
CA PHE A 568 -16.92 4.70 -15.90
C PHE A 568 -17.98 3.68 -15.45
N LEU A 569 -18.27 2.67 -16.26
CA LEU A 569 -19.34 1.72 -16.02
C LEU A 569 -19.28 1.11 -14.60
N ASN A 570 -18.13 0.54 -14.23
CA ASN A 570 -17.98 -0.13 -12.93
C ASN A 570 -18.20 0.85 -11.75
N SER A 571 -17.67 2.05 -11.85
CA SER A 571 -17.80 3.06 -10.81
C SER A 571 -19.25 3.56 -10.69
N VAL A 572 -19.90 3.83 -11.80
CA VAL A 572 -21.31 4.30 -11.80
C VAL A 572 -22.24 3.25 -11.21
N VAL A 573 -22.10 1.98 -11.61
CA VAL A 573 -22.95 0.90 -11.08
C VAL A 573 -22.73 0.72 -9.59
N LYS A 574 -21.47 0.70 -9.16
CA LYS A 574 -21.12 0.55 -7.73
C LYS A 574 -21.69 1.69 -6.88
N GLU A 575 -21.43 2.93 -7.28
CA GLU A 575 -21.83 4.13 -6.52
C GLU A 575 -23.35 4.39 -6.57
N SER A 576 -24.04 3.92 -7.61
CA SER A 576 -25.51 3.98 -7.67
C SER A 576 -26.17 3.00 -6.70
N GLY A 577 -25.49 1.91 -6.33
CA GLY A 577 -26.03 0.90 -5.43
C GLY A 577 -26.80 -0.21 -6.11
N ALA A 578 -27.66 -0.91 -5.39
CA ALA A 578 -28.45 -2.04 -5.91
C ALA A 578 -29.87 -2.09 -5.29
N ALA A 579 -30.83 -2.56 -6.03
CA ALA A 579 -32.24 -2.59 -5.69
C ALA A 579 -32.75 -1.21 -5.25
N ASP A 580 -33.39 -1.12 -4.09
CA ASP A 580 -33.90 0.15 -3.55
C ASP A 580 -32.85 0.91 -2.72
N PHE A 581 -31.61 0.38 -2.64
CA PHE A 581 -30.56 0.89 -1.76
C PHE A 581 -29.50 1.65 -2.59
N ASP A 582 -29.30 2.93 -2.26
CA ASP A 582 -28.11 3.65 -2.70
C ASP A 582 -26.83 3.12 -2.02
N PHE A 583 -25.68 3.56 -2.48
CA PHE A 583 -24.39 3.11 -1.95
C PHE A 583 -24.27 3.33 -0.44
N LEU A 584 -24.64 4.52 0.06
CA LEU A 584 -24.54 4.85 1.49
C LEU A 584 -25.50 4.02 2.34
N THR A 585 -26.67 3.71 1.83
CA THR A 585 -27.63 2.81 2.49
C THR A 585 -27.11 1.38 2.52
N LEU A 586 -26.52 0.87 1.44
CA LEU A 586 -25.88 -0.45 1.44
C LEU A 586 -24.74 -0.53 2.45
N GLU A 587 -23.89 0.52 2.53
CA GLU A 587 -22.82 0.60 3.52
C GLU A 587 -23.38 0.58 4.96
N LYS A 588 -24.48 1.30 5.20
CA LYS A 588 -25.15 1.28 6.51
C LYS A 588 -25.76 -0.10 6.83
N LYS A 589 -26.37 -0.77 5.84
CA LYS A 589 -27.01 -2.10 6.03
C LYS A 589 -26.01 -3.22 6.33
N ARG A 590 -24.79 -3.11 5.83
CA ARG A 590 -23.71 -4.07 6.11
C ARG A 590 -22.91 -3.78 7.39
N ARG A 591 -23.45 -2.95 8.27
CA ARG A 591 -22.85 -2.67 9.59
C ARG A 591 -22.59 -3.97 10.36
N GLY A 592 -21.41 -4.08 10.96
CA GLY A 592 -20.98 -5.27 11.67
C GLY A 592 -20.67 -6.47 10.74
N LYS A 593 -20.50 -6.23 9.45
CA LYS A 593 -20.17 -7.24 8.46
C LYS A 593 -18.77 -7.01 7.90
N ALA A 594 -17.96 -8.07 7.88
CA ALA A 594 -16.62 -8.06 7.29
C ALA A 594 -16.67 -8.65 5.88
N LEU A 595 -17.10 -7.85 4.92
CA LEU A 595 -17.22 -8.30 3.53
C LEU A 595 -16.96 -7.17 2.52
N ARG A 596 -16.56 -7.58 1.30
CA ARG A 596 -16.43 -6.71 0.14
C ARG A 596 -16.99 -7.41 -1.09
N VAL A 597 -17.91 -6.77 -1.80
CA VAL A 597 -18.52 -7.24 -3.06
C VAL A 597 -18.26 -6.20 -4.13
N VAL A 598 -17.65 -6.62 -5.25
CA VAL A 598 -17.29 -5.71 -6.36
C VAL A 598 -17.74 -6.34 -7.69
N PRO A 599 -18.86 -5.88 -8.26
CA PRO A 599 -19.21 -6.22 -9.63
C PRO A 599 -18.27 -5.48 -10.59
N TYR A 600 -17.89 -6.12 -11.69
CA TYR A 600 -16.99 -5.53 -12.66
C TYR A 600 -17.23 -6.00 -14.10
N ILE A 601 -16.90 -5.14 -15.05
CA ILE A 601 -16.68 -5.45 -16.47
C ILE A 601 -15.31 -4.87 -16.81
N ASP A 602 -14.29 -5.74 -16.87
CA ASP A 602 -12.90 -5.34 -17.13
C ASP A 602 -12.54 -5.50 -18.61
N ALA A 603 -11.25 -5.47 -18.95
CA ALA A 603 -10.82 -5.49 -20.36
C ALA A 603 -11.33 -6.72 -21.12
N GLU A 604 -11.15 -7.91 -20.57
CA GLU A 604 -11.40 -9.20 -21.23
C GLU A 604 -12.37 -10.11 -20.48
N GLU A 605 -12.88 -9.67 -19.35
CA GLU A 605 -13.77 -10.45 -18.49
C GLU A 605 -14.78 -9.57 -17.74
N GLU A 606 -15.84 -10.20 -17.27
CA GLU A 606 -16.82 -9.61 -16.36
C GLU A 606 -17.17 -10.58 -15.24
N GLY A 607 -17.61 -10.02 -14.10
CA GLY A 607 -17.99 -10.83 -12.96
C GLY A 607 -18.24 -10.08 -11.67
N VAL A 608 -18.11 -10.78 -10.55
CA VAL A 608 -18.17 -10.22 -9.19
C VAL A 608 -17.08 -10.87 -8.36
N LYS A 609 -16.27 -10.06 -7.69
CA LYS A 609 -15.20 -10.56 -6.82
C LYS A 609 -15.24 -9.91 -5.45
N GLY A 610 -14.67 -10.61 -4.47
CA GLY A 610 -14.53 -10.06 -3.14
C GLY A 610 -14.05 -11.06 -2.10
N VAL A 611 -14.20 -10.64 -0.85
CA VAL A 611 -13.82 -11.41 0.34
C VAL A 611 -14.91 -11.28 1.38
N CYS A 612 -15.03 -12.26 2.27
CA CYS A 612 -15.83 -12.11 3.48
C CYS A 612 -15.31 -13.05 4.59
N VAL A 613 -15.77 -12.81 5.81
CA VAL A 613 -15.69 -13.82 6.86
C VAL A 613 -16.76 -14.89 6.62
N ALA A 614 -16.53 -16.11 7.11
CA ALA A 614 -17.41 -17.26 6.85
C ALA A 614 -18.87 -17.00 7.26
N SER A 615 -19.10 -16.32 8.40
CA SER A 615 -20.45 -15.96 8.89
C SER A 615 -21.19 -14.96 7.99
N ASP A 616 -20.47 -14.24 7.13
CA ASP A 616 -21.04 -13.20 6.27
C ASP A 616 -21.26 -13.65 4.82
N LEU A 617 -20.97 -14.90 4.49
CA LEU A 617 -21.14 -15.46 3.15
C LEU A 617 -22.56 -15.26 2.62
N LYS A 618 -23.57 -15.51 3.44
CA LYS A 618 -24.97 -15.26 3.06
C LYS A 618 -25.22 -13.81 2.65
N THR A 619 -24.71 -12.86 3.43
CA THR A 619 -24.83 -11.44 3.13
C THR A 619 -24.08 -11.06 1.85
N TRP A 620 -22.87 -11.62 1.67
CA TRP A 620 -22.09 -11.44 0.45
C TRP A 620 -22.88 -11.90 -0.80
N LEU A 621 -23.46 -13.09 -0.74
CA LEU A 621 -24.26 -13.66 -1.82
C LEU A 621 -25.55 -12.86 -2.09
N GLN A 622 -26.19 -12.32 -1.07
CA GLN A 622 -27.34 -11.43 -1.23
C GLN A 622 -26.98 -10.14 -1.98
N ILE A 623 -25.88 -9.48 -1.57
CA ILE A 623 -25.43 -8.24 -2.22
C ILE A 623 -25.00 -8.52 -3.68
N MET A 624 -24.24 -9.60 -3.91
CA MET A 624 -23.91 -10.07 -5.25
C MET A 624 -25.18 -10.26 -6.11
N TYR A 625 -26.17 -10.98 -5.58
CA TYR A 625 -27.43 -11.22 -6.27
C TYR A 625 -28.14 -9.92 -6.67
N LEU A 626 -28.19 -8.96 -5.74
CA LEU A 626 -28.84 -7.66 -6.01
C LEU A 626 -28.11 -6.87 -7.09
N TYR A 627 -26.78 -6.80 -7.07
CA TYR A 627 -26.02 -6.13 -8.13
C TYR A 627 -26.21 -6.80 -9.49
N LEU A 628 -26.23 -8.11 -9.56
CA LEU A 628 -26.34 -8.83 -10.83
C LEU A 628 -27.75 -8.81 -11.41
N THR A 629 -28.79 -8.73 -10.60
CA THR A 629 -30.18 -8.84 -11.05
C THR A 629 -30.97 -7.54 -11.03
N ASN A 630 -30.57 -6.59 -10.16
CA ASN A 630 -31.29 -5.34 -9.97
C ASN A 630 -30.32 -4.18 -9.65
N PRO A 631 -29.40 -3.83 -10.59
CA PRO A 631 -28.55 -2.66 -10.40
C PRO A 631 -29.38 -1.39 -10.33
N ARG A 632 -29.15 -0.56 -9.32
CA ARG A 632 -29.86 0.71 -9.16
C ARG A 632 -29.40 1.70 -10.23
N LYS A 633 -30.35 2.43 -10.81
CA LYS A 633 -30.10 3.51 -11.78
C LYS A 633 -30.26 4.85 -11.08
N ASP A 634 -29.17 5.57 -10.86
CA ASP A 634 -29.19 6.85 -10.17
C ASP A 634 -28.53 7.95 -11.01
N LYS A 635 -29.36 8.79 -11.66
CA LYS A 635 -28.87 9.89 -12.49
C LYS A 635 -28.19 10.99 -11.69
N ALA A 636 -28.58 11.21 -10.43
CA ALA A 636 -27.98 12.24 -9.59
C ALA A 636 -26.55 11.85 -9.21
N ILE A 637 -26.33 10.59 -8.80
CA ILE A 637 -24.99 10.03 -8.56
C ILE A 637 -24.15 10.03 -9.83
N PHE A 638 -24.70 9.62 -10.94
CA PHE A 638 -23.99 9.68 -12.23
C PHE A 638 -23.51 11.11 -12.53
N GLN A 639 -24.41 12.12 -12.43
CA GLN A 639 -24.06 13.51 -12.70
C GLN A 639 -23.00 14.03 -11.74
N ASN A 640 -23.10 13.68 -10.45
CA ASN A 640 -22.06 13.97 -9.47
C ASN A 640 -20.70 13.42 -9.92
N MET A 641 -20.64 12.13 -10.29
CA MET A 641 -19.40 11.50 -10.73
C MET A 641 -18.82 12.18 -11.97
N ILE A 642 -19.66 12.53 -12.95
CA ILE A 642 -19.22 13.27 -14.15
C ILE A 642 -18.62 14.61 -13.74
N ASN A 643 -19.29 15.40 -12.91
CA ASN A 643 -18.85 16.71 -12.47
C ASN A 643 -17.50 16.64 -11.71
N LYS A 644 -17.37 15.66 -10.80
CA LYS A 644 -16.12 15.43 -10.08
C LYS A 644 -14.98 15.07 -11.02
N GLN A 645 -15.22 14.15 -11.95
CA GLN A 645 -14.19 13.72 -12.90
C GLN A 645 -13.80 14.87 -13.85
N GLN A 646 -14.76 15.63 -14.35
CA GLN A 646 -14.45 16.82 -15.15
C GLN A 646 -13.56 17.79 -14.38
N SER A 647 -13.89 18.08 -13.12
CA SER A 647 -13.08 18.97 -12.27
C SER A 647 -11.63 18.47 -12.11
N MET A 648 -11.44 17.16 -11.86
CA MET A 648 -10.10 16.58 -11.78
C MET A 648 -9.36 16.61 -13.12
N LEU A 649 -10.08 16.36 -14.22
CA LEU A 649 -9.48 16.26 -15.55
C LEU A 649 -9.06 17.63 -16.12
N ARG A 650 -9.70 18.73 -15.70
CA ARG A 650 -9.39 20.08 -16.20
C ARG A 650 -7.93 20.48 -16.00
N ASN A 651 -7.28 19.99 -14.95
CA ASN A 651 -5.90 20.34 -14.66
C ASN A 651 -4.94 19.13 -14.62
N ARG A 652 -5.40 17.95 -15.07
CA ARG A 652 -4.60 16.72 -14.97
C ARG A 652 -3.23 16.79 -15.64
N ASN A 653 -3.12 17.55 -16.72
CA ASN A 653 -1.89 17.70 -17.50
C ASN A 653 -0.83 18.58 -16.80
N ALA A 654 -1.15 19.20 -15.67
CA ALA A 654 -0.16 19.82 -14.80
C ALA A 654 0.89 18.77 -14.35
N SER A 655 0.46 17.57 -14.01
CA SER A 655 1.36 16.48 -13.62
C SER A 655 2.18 15.95 -14.81
N PRO A 656 3.52 15.97 -14.74
CA PRO A 656 4.39 15.34 -15.76
C PRO A 656 4.11 13.85 -15.94
N ASN A 657 3.86 13.12 -14.84
CA ASN A 657 3.57 11.68 -14.88
C ASN A 657 2.33 11.36 -15.70
N VAL A 658 1.28 12.18 -15.60
CA VAL A 658 0.05 12.00 -16.38
C VAL A 658 0.33 12.13 -17.87
N THR A 659 1.05 13.18 -18.28
CA THR A 659 1.44 13.40 -19.67
C THR A 659 2.29 12.25 -20.21
N TYR A 660 3.20 11.76 -19.37
CA TYR A 660 4.06 10.63 -19.71
C TYR A 660 3.26 9.34 -19.93
N ASN A 661 2.38 8.99 -18.99
CA ASN A 661 1.57 7.76 -19.05
C ASN A 661 0.59 7.76 -20.23
N ASP A 662 0.00 8.90 -20.57
CA ASP A 662 -0.82 9.05 -21.75
C ASP A 662 -0.02 8.81 -23.03
N SER A 663 1.19 9.35 -23.10
CA SER A 663 2.11 9.16 -24.23
C SER A 663 2.56 7.71 -24.35
N LEU A 664 2.89 7.06 -23.23
CA LEU A 664 3.27 5.65 -23.20
C LEU A 664 2.13 4.75 -23.67
N ARG A 665 0.92 4.97 -23.18
CA ARG A 665 -0.26 4.18 -23.57
C ARG A 665 -0.53 4.24 -25.08
N VAL A 666 -0.46 5.43 -25.66
CA VAL A 666 -0.65 5.61 -27.10
C VAL A 666 0.49 4.99 -27.92
N ALA A 667 1.74 5.07 -27.42
CA ALA A 667 2.88 4.45 -28.09
C ALA A 667 2.82 2.92 -28.02
N VAL A 668 2.36 2.35 -26.92
CA VAL A 668 2.29 0.88 -26.74
C VAL A 668 1.12 0.27 -27.52
N TYR A 669 -0.07 0.90 -27.48
CA TYR A 669 -1.30 0.30 -28.05
C TYR A 669 -1.83 0.98 -29.31
N GLY A 670 -1.10 1.95 -29.86
CA GLY A 670 -1.52 2.71 -31.01
C GLY A 670 -2.57 3.80 -30.68
N LYS A 671 -2.77 4.69 -31.65
CA LYS A 671 -3.73 5.80 -31.52
C LYS A 671 -5.17 5.34 -31.83
N ARG A 672 -5.84 4.79 -30.83
CA ARG A 672 -7.26 4.40 -30.89
C ARG A 672 -8.08 5.28 -29.96
N LYS A 673 -9.38 5.42 -30.17
CA LYS A 673 -10.28 6.19 -29.27
C LYS A 673 -10.21 5.66 -27.82
N ARG A 674 -10.00 4.36 -27.66
CA ARG A 674 -9.83 3.65 -26.38
C ARG A 674 -8.50 3.94 -25.67
N THR A 675 -7.46 4.28 -26.41
CA THR A 675 -6.12 4.56 -25.85
C THR A 675 -5.87 6.05 -25.64
N GLN A 676 -6.71 6.91 -26.23
CA GLN A 676 -6.60 8.35 -26.02
C GLN A 676 -6.94 8.74 -24.59
N PRO A 677 -6.25 9.76 -24.05
CA PRO A 677 -6.52 10.26 -22.71
C PRO A 677 -7.98 10.71 -22.58
N LEU A 678 -8.54 10.46 -21.40
CA LEU A 678 -9.81 11.07 -21.04
C LEU A 678 -9.57 12.54 -20.67
N THR A 679 -10.32 13.43 -21.26
CA THR A 679 -10.32 14.88 -20.97
C THR A 679 -11.65 15.31 -20.37
N ALA A 680 -11.68 16.53 -19.81
CA ALA A 680 -12.92 17.06 -19.25
C ALA A 680 -14.05 17.14 -20.30
N GLU A 681 -13.72 17.46 -21.56
CA GLU A 681 -14.68 17.51 -22.68
C GLU A 681 -15.18 16.11 -23.03
N ARG A 682 -14.29 15.12 -23.05
CA ARG A 682 -14.65 13.73 -23.37
C ARG A 682 -15.53 13.08 -22.31
N MET A 683 -15.62 13.65 -21.12
CA MET A 683 -16.61 13.22 -20.11
C MET A 683 -18.05 13.37 -20.60
N ASN A 684 -18.31 14.29 -21.52
CA ASN A 684 -19.64 14.44 -22.14
C ASN A 684 -20.01 13.27 -23.08
N GLU A 685 -19.03 12.44 -23.48
CA GLU A 685 -19.27 11.22 -24.27
C GLU A 685 -19.77 10.05 -23.40
N VAL A 686 -19.68 10.16 -22.08
CA VAL A 686 -20.13 9.10 -21.15
C VAL A 686 -21.65 9.06 -21.13
N ASN A 687 -22.23 7.94 -21.50
CA ASN A 687 -23.69 7.81 -21.66
C ASN A 687 -24.27 6.93 -20.53
N PHE A 688 -25.17 7.53 -19.73
CA PHE A 688 -25.82 6.87 -18.61
C PHE A 688 -26.63 5.64 -19.00
N ASP A 689 -27.47 5.77 -20.03
CA ASP A 689 -28.35 4.67 -20.46
C ASP A 689 -27.53 3.52 -21.08
N ARG A 690 -26.45 3.86 -21.82
CA ARG A 690 -25.54 2.88 -22.41
C ARG A 690 -24.77 2.08 -21.34
N ILE A 691 -24.42 2.69 -20.20
CA ILE A 691 -23.83 1.98 -19.05
C ILE A 691 -24.73 0.81 -18.63
N TYR A 692 -26.00 1.09 -18.38
CA TYR A 692 -26.93 0.06 -17.89
C TYR A 692 -27.39 -0.90 -18.99
N GLN A 693 -27.40 -0.46 -20.25
CA GLN A 693 -27.61 -1.35 -21.40
C GLN A 693 -26.48 -2.38 -21.46
N ILE A 694 -25.22 -1.96 -21.45
CA ILE A 694 -24.05 -2.85 -21.46
C ILE A 694 -24.08 -3.77 -20.25
N TYR A 695 -24.32 -3.23 -19.06
CA TYR A 695 -24.38 -4.02 -17.82
C TYR A 695 -25.45 -5.12 -17.91
N ASN A 696 -26.64 -4.77 -18.38
CA ASN A 696 -27.73 -5.73 -18.54
C ASN A 696 -27.42 -6.77 -19.64
N GLU A 697 -26.83 -6.36 -20.77
CA GLU A 697 -26.38 -7.29 -21.82
C GLU A 697 -25.44 -8.35 -21.26
N ARG A 698 -24.52 -7.95 -20.34
CA ARG A 698 -23.54 -8.88 -19.77
C ARG A 698 -24.10 -9.76 -18.66
N PHE A 699 -25.04 -9.28 -17.84
CA PHE A 699 -25.51 -9.99 -16.64
C PHE A 699 -26.96 -10.53 -16.73
N SER A 700 -27.67 -10.30 -17.83
CA SER A 700 -29.02 -10.87 -18.03
C SER A 700 -29.03 -12.40 -18.21
N ASN A 701 -27.90 -13.00 -18.59
CA ASN A 701 -27.72 -14.43 -18.71
C ASN A 701 -26.34 -14.83 -18.19
N LEU A 702 -26.31 -15.50 -17.05
CA LEU A 702 -25.08 -15.85 -16.33
C LEU A 702 -24.63 -17.30 -16.58
N ALA A 703 -25.28 -18.04 -17.48
CA ALA A 703 -24.78 -19.35 -17.89
C ALA A 703 -23.35 -19.24 -18.44
N GLY A 704 -22.52 -20.22 -18.11
CA GLY A 704 -21.09 -20.23 -18.48
C GLY A 704 -20.18 -19.45 -17.55
N MET A 705 -20.70 -18.76 -16.50
CA MET A 705 -19.83 -18.20 -15.46
C MET A 705 -19.22 -19.27 -14.58
N HIS A 706 -18.00 -19.03 -14.12
CA HIS A 706 -17.31 -19.80 -13.10
C HIS A 706 -17.29 -19.03 -11.78
N LEU A 707 -17.68 -19.67 -10.68
CA LEU A 707 -17.57 -19.15 -9.33
C LEU A 707 -16.49 -19.94 -8.58
N ILE A 708 -15.43 -19.27 -8.15
CA ILE A 708 -14.40 -19.86 -7.28
C ILE A 708 -14.67 -19.36 -5.86
N VAL A 709 -14.71 -20.28 -4.89
CA VAL A 709 -14.79 -19.98 -3.46
C VAL A 709 -13.67 -20.76 -2.77
N THR A 710 -12.76 -20.05 -2.12
CA THR A 710 -11.62 -20.66 -1.42
C THR A 710 -11.54 -20.10 0.00
N GLY A 711 -11.39 -20.98 0.98
CA GLY A 711 -11.21 -20.60 2.39
C GLY A 711 -12.10 -21.41 3.34
N ASP A 712 -12.41 -20.82 4.49
CA ASP A 712 -13.16 -21.45 5.58
C ASP A 712 -14.67 -21.57 5.25
N ILE A 713 -14.99 -22.52 4.36
CA ILE A 713 -16.36 -22.81 3.94
C ILE A 713 -17.04 -23.63 5.02
N ARG A 714 -18.03 -23.07 5.72
CA ARG A 714 -18.90 -23.81 6.64
C ARG A 714 -19.87 -24.66 5.83
N GLN A 715 -19.66 -25.99 5.81
CA GLN A 715 -20.34 -26.90 4.86
C GLN A 715 -21.83 -27.07 5.13
N ASP A 716 -22.30 -26.86 6.36
CA ASP A 716 -23.66 -27.24 6.78
C ASP A 716 -24.77 -26.54 5.99
N ASP A 717 -24.52 -25.31 5.49
CA ASP A 717 -25.49 -24.54 4.72
C ASP A 717 -24.99 -24.10 3.32
N PHE A 718 -23.74 -24.40 2.94
CA PHE A 718 -23.14 -23.92 1.69
C PHE A 718 -23.91 -24.36 0.45
N ASP A 719 -24.30 -25.64 0.36
CA ASP A 719 -25.07 -26.14 -0.78
C ASP A 719 -26.46 -25.47 -0.86
N ASP A 720 -27.08 -25.15 0.29
CA ASP A 720 -28.36 -24.44 0.35
C ASP A 720 -28.20 -22.97 -0.10
N LEU A 721 -27.12 -22.30 0.33
CA LEU A 721 -26.78 -20.95 -0.11
C LEU A 721 -26.49 -20.88 -1.62
N LEU A 722 -25.78 -21.88 -2.18
CA LEU A 722 -25.58 -21.99 -3.63
C LEU A 722 -26.93 -22.13 -4.36
N CYS A 723 -27.82 -23.01 -3.88
CA CYS A 723 -29.15 -23.18 -4.46
C CYS A 723 -29.99 -21.89 -4.37
N GLN A 724 -29.91 -21.19 -3.22
CA GLN A 724 -30.72 -20.02 -2.95
C GLN A 724 -30.29 -18.78 -3.75
N TYR A 725 -28.98 -18.53 -3.86
CA TYR A 725 -28.47 -17.25 -4.37
C TYR A 725 -27.66 -17.37 -5.68
N VAL A 726 -27.04 -18.51 -5.96
CA VAL A 726 -26.23 -18.68 -7.16
C VAL A 726 -27.01 -19.41 -8.25
N ALA A 727 -27.62 -20.55 -7.94
CA ALA A 727 -28.41 -21.32 -8.90
C ALA A 727 -29.75 -20.66 -9.26
N SER A 728 -30.17 -19.65 -8.49
CA SER A 728 -31.37 -18.83 -8.75
C SER A 728 -31.08 -17.61 -9.63
N LEU A 729 -29.80 -17.31 -9.90
CA LEU A 729 -29.43 -16.24 -10.85
C LEU A 729 -29.93 -16.55 -12.26
N PRO A 730 -30.24 -15.51 -13.08
CA PRO A 730 -30.70 -15.72 -14.45
C PRO A 730 -29.66 -16.45 -15.30
N GLY A 731 -30.03 -17.56 -15.90
CA GLY A 731 -29.17 -18.33 -16.79
C GLY A 731 -29.94 -19.37 -17.60
N LYS A 732 -29.61 -19.52 -18.88
CA LYS A 732 -30.17 -20.53 -19.79
C LYS A 732 -29.08 -21.55 -20.09
N ARG A 733 -29.13 -22.71 -19.45
CA ARG A 733 -28.11 -23.78 -19.50
C ARG A 733 -27.61 -24.13 -20.91
N ASN A 734 -28.51 -24.13 -21.91
CA ASN A 734 -28.21 -24.53 -23.28
C ASN A 734 -27.79 -23.35 -24.17
N SER A 735 -27.62 -22.13 -23.63
CA SER A 735 -27.07 -21.04 -24.38
C SER A 735 -25.54 -21.14 -24.39
N ASN A 736 -24.95 -21.25 -25.58
CA ASN A 736 -23.49 -21.20 -25.73
C ASN A 736 -23.04 -19.76 -25.48
N ASN A 737 -22.79 -19.43 -24.20
CA ASN A 737 -22.32 -18.12 -23.74
C ASN A 737 -20.81 -18.14 -23.52
N ASP A 738 -20.07 -19.07 -24.12
CA ASP A 738 -18.61 -19.03 -24.14
C ASP A 738 -18.14 -17.80 -24.93
N CYS A 739 -18.16 -16.67 -24.27
CA CYS A 739 -17.60 -15.45 -24.82
C CYS A 739 -16.07 -15.56 -24.75
N LYS A 740 -15.43 -15.46 -25.91
CA LYS A 740 -13.99 -15.15 -25.98
C LYS A 740 -13.82 -13.64 -26.00
N PRO A 741 -12.67 -13.12 -25.53
CA PRO A 741 -12.35 -11.71 -25.73
C PRO A 741 -12.49 -11.32 -27.19
N GLY A 742 -13.12 -10.17 -27.42
CA GLY A 742 -13.55 -9.75 -28.76
C GLY A 742 -12.48 -8.98 -29.53
N GLN A 743 -12.84 -8.59 -30.72
CA GLN A 743 -11.98 -7.86 -31.68
C GLN A 743 -11.49 -6.49 -31.16
N TYR A 744 -12.03 -5.98 -30.08
CA TYR A 744 -11.64 -4.69 -29.51
C TYR A 744 -10.62 -4.81 -28.36
N THR A 745 -10.01 -5.96 -28.18
CA THR A 745 -8.85 -6.17 -27.29
C THR A 745 -7.69 -5.24 -27.69
N LEU A 746 -6.97 -4.73 -26.72
CA LEU A 746 -5.77 -3.92 -26.95
C LEU A 746 -4.55 -4.82 -27.15
N ASN A 747 -3.86 -4.67 -28.27
CA ASN A 747 -2.62 -5.36 -28.59
C ASN A 747 -1.46 -4.39 -28.52
N ILE A 748 -0.30 -4.87 -28.04
CA ILE A 748 0.96 -4.13 -28.15
C ILE A 748 1.30 -3.98 -29.64
N GLN A 749 1.73 -2.79 -30.04
CA GLN A 749 2.16 -2.55 -31.42
C GLN A 749 3.43 -3.36 -31.72
N GLU A 750 3.51 -3.85 -32.97
CA GLU A 750 4.71 -4.52 -33.49
C GLU A 750 5.69 -3.51 -34.07
N GLY A 751 6.95 -3.95 -34.23
CA GLY A 751 8.05 -3.18 -34.81
C GLY A 751 8.72 -2.24 -33.81
N GLN A 752 9.44 -1.24 -34.33
CA GLN A 752 10.20 -0.29 -33.53
C GLN A 752 9.49 1.06 -33.47
N VAL A 753 9.19 1.49 -32.24
CA VAL A 753 8.61 2.79 -31.95
C VAL A 753 9.51 3.52 -30.98
N THR A 754 10.01 4.69 -31.37
CA THR A 754 10.76 5.57 -30.47
C THR A 754 10.06 6.90 -30.38
N LYS A 755 9.65 7.29 -29.17
CA LYS A 755 9.03 8.56 -28.86
C LYS A 755 9.82 9.28 -27.75
N VAL A 756 10.52 10.33 -28.11
CA VAL A 756 11.18 11.25 -27.17
C VAL A 756 10.45 12.58 -27.22
N PHE A 757 10.11 13.12 -26.08
CA PHE A 757 9.47 14.44 -25.99
C PHE A 757 9.93 15.17 -24.74
N HIS A 758 9.84 16.50 -24.80
CA HIS A 758 10.21 17.38 -23.69
C HIS A 758 8.99 17.92 -22.99
N LYS A 759 9.08 17.97 -21.66
CA LYS A 759 8.12 18.63 -20.78
C LYS A 759 8.89 19.39 -19.72
N GLN A 760 8.65 20.69 -19.65
CA GLN A 760 9.24 21.49 -18.58
C GLN A 760 8.81 20.96 -17.21
N MET A 761 9.78 20.64 -16.37
CA MET A 761 9.61 20.17 -15.00
C MET A 761 10.39 21.04 -14.03
N ILE A 762 9.83 21.22 -12.81
CA ILE A 762 10.51 21.99 -11.74
C ILE A 762 11.79 21.28 -11.29
N THR A 763 11.72 19.96 -11.16
CA THR A 763 12.90 19.11 -10.96
C THR A 763 13.17 18.35 -12.26
N PRO A 764 14.19 18.70 -13.05
CA PRO A 764 14.49 18.05 -14.30
C PRO A 764 14.76 16.57 -14.11
N SER A 765 14.11 15.71 -14.92
CA SER A 765 14.26 14.26 -14.85
C SER A 765 13.93 13.63 -16.20
N ALA A 766 14.77 12.75 -16.70
CA ALA A 766 14.44 11.88 -17.82
C ALA A 766 13.72 10.63 -17.31
N GLN A 767 12.53 10.37 -17.84
CA GLN A 767 11.76 9.15 -17.55
C GLN A 767 11.63 8.30 -18.80
N THR A 768 12.01 7.02 -18.73
CA THR A 768 12.02 6.11 -19.87
C THR A 768 11.35 4.79 -19.54
N ASN A 769 10.50 4.32 -20.45
CA ASN A 769 10.06 2.93 -20.53
C ASN A 769 10.45 2.35 -21.90
N ILE A 770 10.94 1.12 -21.86
CA ILE A 770 11.23 0.33 -23.06
C ILE A 770 10.43 -0.97 -22.94
N VAL A 771 9.60 -1.25 -23.93
CA VAL A 771 8.77 -2.46 -23.97
C VAL A 771 9.28 -3.35 -25.08
N TYR A 772 9.77 -4.54 -24.76
CA TYR A 772 10.09 -5.60 -25.69
C TYR A 772 8.93 -6.59 -25.72
N SER A 773 8.48 -7.05 -26.89
CA SER A 773 7.36 -7.98 -26.98
C SER A 773 7.57 -9.05 -28.06
N ALA A 774 6.97 -10.23 -27.82
CA ALA A 774 7.05 -11.36 -28.74
C ALA A 774 5.79 -12.24 -28.68
N PRO A 775 5.41 -12.91 -29.81
CA PRO A 775 4.32 -13.88 -29.84
C PRO A 775 4.79 -15.24 -29.29
N ILE A 776 4.98 -15.32 -27.98
CA ILE A 776 5.39 -16.55 -27.27
C ILE A 776 4.15 -17.19 -26.64
N ALA A 777 4.03 -18.51 -26.77
CA ALA A 777 2.92 -19.27 -26.19
C ALA A 777 2.87 -19.10 -24.66
N TYR A 778 1.70 -18.79 -24.13
CA TYR A 778 1.47 -18.66 -22.71
C TYR A 778 1.29 -20.03 -22.05
N THR A 779 2.29 -20.48 -21.34
CA THR A 779 2.32 -21.72 -20.56
C THR A 779 2.96 -21.47 -19.20
N ALA A 780 2.78 -22.38 -18.25
CA ALA A 780 3.44 -22.26 -16.95
C ALA A 780 4.97 -22.26 -17.05
N ASP A 781 5.55 -22.90 -18.09
CA ASP A 781 6.99 -22.95 -18.29
C ASP A 781 7.54 -21.63 -18.89
N THR A 782 6.83 -21.05 -19.86
CA THR A 782 7.24 -19.78 -20.48
C THR A 782 6.99 -18.62 -19.51
N ASP A 783 5.95 -18.66 -18.71
CA ASP A 783 5.69 -17.68 -17.65
C ASP A 783 6.82 -17.66 -16.61
N LEU A 784 7.19 -18.84 -16.10
CA LEU A 784 8.33 -18.97 -15.19
C LEU A 784 9.64 -18.45 -15.81
N LYS A 785 9.90 -18.74 -17.10
CA LYS A 785 11.10 -18.25 -17.79
C LYS A 785 11.11 -16.73 -17.92
N LEU A 786 9.97 -16.10 -18.20
CA LEU A 786 9.86 -14.65 -18.26
C LEU A 786 10.06 -13.99 -16.89
N ASP A 787 9.48 -14.58 -15.84
CA ASP A 787 9.66 -14.07 -14.48
C ASP A 787 11.13 -14.18 -14.04
N VAL A 788 11.77 -15.34 -14.24
CA VAL A 788 13.19 -15.56 -13.94
C VAL A 788 14.08 -14.60 -14.73
N LEU A 789 13.85 -14.44 -16.05
CA LEU A 789 14.57 -13.48 -16.88
C LEU A 789 14.42 -12.05 -16.34
N SER A 790 13.20 -11.65 -16.00
CA SER A 790 12.92 -10.30 -15.49
C SER A 790 13.64 -10.03 -14.17
N GLN A 791 13.70 -11.02 -13.28
CA GLN A 791 14.41 -10.90 -12.01
C GLN A 791 15.93 -10.83 -12.20
N ILE A 792 16.49 -11.65 -13.08
CA ILE A 792 17.93 -11.62 -13.41
C ILE A 792 18.29 -10.27 -14.05
N MET A 793 17.51 -9.79 -15.03
CA MET A 793 17.76 -8.51 -15.69
C MET A 793 17.64 -7.33 -14.72
N ARG A 794 16.71 -7.36 -13.75
CA ARG A 794 16.66 -6.36 -12.69
C ARG A 794 17.96 -6.31 -11.89
N GLY A 795 18.51 -7.46 -11.53
CA GLY A 795 19.81 -7.57 -10.85
C GLY A 795 20.96 -6.99 -11.69
N VAL A 796 21.03 -7.38 -12.98
CA VAL A 796 22.02 -6.88 -13.93
C VAL A 796 21.95 -5.37 -14.10
N TYR A 797 20.77 -4.81 -14.27
CA TYR A 797 20.62 -3.36 -14.41
C TYR A 797 20.89 -2.60 -13.11
N THR A 798 20.57 -3.18 -11.96
CA THR A 798 20.95 -2.58 -10.68
C THR A 798 22.48 -2.47 -10.58
N GLU A 799 23.22 -3.53 -10.92
CA GLU A 799 24.68 -3.52 -10.92
C GLU A 799 25.24 -2.54 -11.97
N LYS A 800 24.86 -2.70 -13.25
CA LYS A 800 25.49 -2.01 -14.37
C LYS A 800 25.06 -0.56 -14.57
N VAL A 801 23.84 -0.20 -14.15
CA VAL A 801 23.27 1.13 -14.42
C VAL A 801 23.20 1.96 -13.13
N ARG A 802 22.83 1.36 -12.01
CA ARG A 802 22.75 2.06 -10.72
C ARG A 802 24.12 2.11 -10.04
N GLU A 803 24.70 0.95 -9.72
CA GLU A 803 25.91 0.87 -8.88
C GLU A 803 27.17 1.36 -9.62
N GLU A 804 27.42 0.89 -10.84
CA GLU A 804 28.64 1.26 -11.58
C GLU A 804 28.60 2.68 -12.14
N ARG A 805 27.40 3.26 -12.40
CA ARG A 805 27.26 4.57 -13.02
C ARG A 805 26.70 5.65 -12.11
N GLY A 806 26.07 5.28 -10.99
CA GLY A 806 25.40 6.24 -10.09
C GLY A 806 24.40 7.14 -10.81
N GLY A 807 23.81 6.64 -11.91
CA GLY A 807 23.03 7.46 -12.85
C GLY A 807 21.53 7.36 -12.67
N THR A 808 21.06 6.43 -11.85
CA THR A 808 19.64 6.20 -11.55
C THR A 808 19.47 5.69 -10.12
N TYR A 809 18.34 6.02 -9.52
CA TYR A 809 17.95 5.40 -8.25
C TYR A 809 17.64 3.90 -8.40
N GLY A 810 17.11 3.49 -9.56
CA GLY A 810 16.84 2.08 -9.85
C GLY A 810 16.23 1.86 -11.21
N VAL A 811 16.34 0.60 -11.66
CA VAL A 811 15.74 0.12 -12.90
C VAL A 811 14.74 -0.98 -12.56
N SER A 812 13.47 -0.80 -12.92
CA SER A 812 12.46 -1.85 -12.81
C SER A 812 12.38 -2.67 -14.09
N VAL A 813 12.18 -3.97 -13.95
CA VAL A 813 11.95 -4.91 -15.06
C VAL A 813 10.72 -5.72 -14.72
N GLU A 814 9.71 -5.70 -15.60
CA GLU A 814 8.42 -6.38 -15.40
C GLU A 814 8.09 -7.22 -16.63
N GLY A 815 7.84 -8.51 -16.41
CA GLY A 815 7.35 -9.44 -17.41
C GLY A 815 5.84 -9.59 -17.36
N GLN A 816 5.18 -9.72 -18.50
CA GLN A 816 3.75 -9.96 -18.60
C GLN A 816 3.43 -10.88 -19.75
N PHE A 817 2.56 -11.87 -19.52
CA PHE A 817 1.92 -12.67 -20.54
C PHE A 817 0.46 -12.28 -20.74
N TRP A 818 -0.06 -12.53 -21.94
CA TRP A 818 -1.48 -12.48 -22.25
C TRP A 818 -1.85 -13.65 -23.18
N LYS A 819 -3.09 -14.12 -23.04
CA LYS A 819 -3.66 -15.21 -23.85
C LYS A 819 -4.43 -14.71 -25.04
N TYR A 820 -5.04 -13.54 -24.95
CA TYR A 820 -5.97 -13.04 -25.95
C TYR A 820 -5.52 -11.71 -26.54
N PRO A 821 -5.85 -11.47 -27.87
CA PRO A 821 -6.54 -12.37 -28.78
C PRO A 821 -5.68 -13.52 -29.27
N THR A 822 -4.38 -13.41 -29.18
CA THR A 822 -3.35 -14.43 -29.45
C THR A 822 -2.32 -14.42 -28.35
N ASP A 823 -1.67 -15.55 -28.09
CA ASP A 823 -0.64 -15.65 -27.07
C ASP A 823 0.51 -14.65 -27.36
N GLY A 824 0.98 -14.01 -26.30
CA GLY A 824 2.15 -13.14 -26.39
C GLY A 824 2.67 -12.73 -25.02
N CYS A 825 3.87 -12.18 -25.02
CA CYS A 825 4.48 -11.63 -23.81
C CYS A 825 5.19 -10.31 -24.08
N SER A 826 5.42 -9.58 -22.99
CA SER A 826 6.28 -8.40 -22.99
C SER A 826 7.19 -8.37 -21.76
N MET A 827 8.32 -7.72 -21.92
CA MET A 827 9.18 -7.29 -20.83
C MET A 827 9.36 -5.79 -20.92
N THR A 828 8.98 -5.09 -19.84
CA THR A 828 9.07 -3.64 -19.73
C THR A 828 10.23 -3.27 -18.81
N VAL A 829 11.14 -2.46 -19.31
CA VAL A 829 12.25 -1.87 -18.55
C VAL A 829 11.94 -0.39 -18.31
N SER A 830 11.96 0.05 -17.05
CA SER A 830 11.63 1.42 -16.67
C SER A 830 12.70 2.01 -15.76
N PHE A 831 13.13 3.24 -16.04
CA PHE A 831 14.08 3.96 -15.19
C PHE A 831 13.87 5.47 -15.27
N ARG A 832 14.41 6.18 -14.25
CA ARG A 832 14.53 7.63 -14.21
C ARG A 832 15.99 7.99 -13.96
N CYS A 833 16.42 9.10 -14.56
CA CYS A 833 17.79 9.59 -14.37
C CYS A 833 17.86 11.10 -14.57
N ASP A 834 19.02 11.66 -14.30
CA ASP A 834 19.39 12.99 -14.77
C ASP A 834 19.26 13.06 -16.30
N PRO A 835 18.60 14.10 -16.86
CA PRO A 835 18.56 14.27 -18.32
C PRO A 835 19.92 14.22 -19.00
N ASP A 836 20.99 14.71 -18.34
CA ASP A 836 22.35 14.72 -18.88
C ASP A 836 23.01 13.33 -18.92
N LYS A 837 22.56 12.41 -18.06
CA LYS A 837 23.03 11.02 -18.04
C LYS A 837 22.24 10.07 -18.95
N TYR A 838 21.12 10.52 -19.48
CA TYR A 838 20.23 9.67 -20.28
C TYR A 838 20.93 9.02 -21.46
N ASP A 839 21.73 9.78 -22.22
CA ASP A 839 22.38 9.31 -23.44
C ASP A 839 23.52 8.31 -23.15
N GLU A 840 24.07 8.32 -21.92
CA GLU A 840 25.02 7.32 -21.43
C GLU A 840 24.30 6.04 -20.99
N LEU A 841 23.18 6.16 -20.26
CA LEU A 841 22.54 5.02 -19.61
C LEU A 841 21.64 4.21 -20.53
N LEU A 842 20.95 4.85 -21.49
CA LEU A 842 20.03 4.18 -22.40
C LEU A 842 20.69 3.02 -23.20
N PRO A 843 21.88 3.20 -23.81
CA PRO A 843 22.53 2.12 -24.54
C PRO A 843 22.87 0.90 -23.67
N LEU A 844 23.10 1.10 -22.38
CA LEU A 844 23.43 0.01 -21.46
C LEU A 844 22.25 -0.94 -21.26
N ILE A 845 21.01 -0.46 -21.38
CA ILE A 845 19.81 -1.29 -21.29
C ILE A 845 19.79 -2.30 -22.45
N ASP A 846 19.90 -1.82 -23.67
CA ASP A 846 19.89 -2.67 -24.86
C ASP A 846 21.12 -3.61 -24.91
N LEU A 847 22.31 -3.09 -24.55
CA LEU A 847 23.56 -3.86 -24.55
C LEU A 847 23.46 -5.05 -23.57
N ASN A 848 23.00 -4.84 -22.36
CA ASN A 848 22.93 -5.93 -21.39
C ASN A 848 21.82 -6.95 -21.75
N LEU A 849 20.71 -6.51 -22.35
CA LEU A 849 19.70 -7.43 -22.86
C LEU A 849 20.23 -8.27 -24.02
N GLN A 850 21.02 -7.66 -24.92
CA GLN A 850 21.71 -8.37 -26.01
C GLN A 850 22.71 -9.40 -25.49
N ARG A 851 23.51 -9.05 -24.49
CA ARG A 851 24.41 -10.01 -23.82
C ARG A 851 23.62 -11.17 -23.21
N MET A 852 22.50 -10.90 -22.54
CA MET A 852 21.64 -11.94 -21.98
C MET A 852 21.11 -12.88 -23.09
N ALA A 853 20.75 -12.36 -24.26
CA ALA A 853 20.29 -13.15 -25.39
C ALA A 853 21.41 -13.97 -26.07
N THR A 854 22.68 -13.55 -26.02
CA THR A 854 23.82 -14.21 -26.64
C THR A 854 24.58 -15.12 -25.70
N GLU A 855 24.86 -14.67 -24.50
CA GLU A 855 25.71 -15.34 -23.51
C GLU A 855 24.90 -16.08 -22.44
N GLY A 856 23.67 -15.59 -22.14
CA GLY A 856 22.83 -16.07 -21.05
C GLY A 856 23.26 -15.53 -19.70
N PRO A 857 22.53 -15.91 -18.62
CA PRO A 857 22.91 -15.57 -17.26
C PRO A 857 24.08 -16.42 -16.77
N THR A 858 24.81 -15.93 -15.78
CA THR A 858 25.75 -16.77 -15.06
C THR A 858 25.00 -17.82 -14.21
N ILE A 859 25.69 -18.90 -13.87
CA ILE A 859 25.15 -19.94 -12.98
C ILE A 859 24.74 -19.30 -11.64
N GLU A 860 25.54 -18.39 -11.11
CA GLU A 860 25.28 -17.70 -9.84
C GLU A 860 23.99 -16.86 -9.92
N GLN A 861 23.79 -16.08 -10.98
CA GLN A 861 22.58 -15.28 -11.19
C GLN A 861 21.33 -16.15 -11.21
N LEU A 862 21.38 -17.27 -11.96
CA LEU A 862 20.27 -18.20 -12.03
C LEU A 862 20.00 -18.86 -10.67
N GLN A 863 21.02 -19.30 -9.94
CA GLN A 863 20.86 -19.94 -8.64
C GLN A 863 20.22 -18.99 -7.59
N LYS A 864 20.61 -17.73 -7.57
CA LYS A 864 20.00 -16.72 -6.68
C LYS A 864 18.48 -16.62 -6.90
N VAL A 865 18.04 -16.58 -8.15
CA VAL A 865 16.61 -16.49 -8.47
C VAL A 865 15.90 -17.79 -8.15
N LYS A 866 16.48 -18.96 -8.43
CA LYS A 866 15.90 -20.26 -8.05
C LYS A 866 15.69 -20.37 -6.54
N GLU A 867 16.67 -19.94 -5.73
CA GLU A 867 16.54 -19.94 -4.26
C GLU A 867 15.39 -19.02 -3.79
N TYR A 868 15.27 -17.84 -4.42
CA TYR A 868 14.15 -16.93 -4.13
C TYR A 868 12.80 -17.57 -4.51
N GLU A 869 12.69 -18.20 -5.68
CA GLU A 869 11.43 -18.82 -6.13
C GLU A 869 11.00 -19.99 -5.24
N ARG A 870 11.94 -20.84 -4.80
CA ARG A 870 11.63 -21.91 -3.85
C ARG A 870 11.05 -21.36 -2.55
N LYS A 871 11.70 -20.36 -2.00
CA LYS A 871 11.27 -19.69 -0.76
C LYS A 871 9.92 -18.99 -0.94
N ASN A 872 9.72 -18.30 -2.06
CA ASN A 872 8.48 -17.60 -2.36
C ASN A 872 7.29 -18.56 -2.52
N TYR A 873 7.50 -19.68 -3.20
CA TYR A 873 6.48 -20.72 -3.35
C TYR A 873 6.06 -21.31 -2.00
N GLN A 874 7.00 -21.58 -1.09
CA GLN A 874 6.67 -22.05 0.27
C GLN A 874 5.72 -21.12 1.02
N ARG A 875 5.86 -19.81 0.82
CA ARG A 875 4.95 -18.81 1.40
C ARG A 875 3.64 -18.70 0.64
N ALA A 876 3.69 -18.76 -0.69
CA ALA A 876 2.51 -18.62 -1.55
C ALA A 876 1.45 -19.68 -1.25
N VAL A 877 1.85 -20.95 -1.11
CA VAL A 877 0.94 -22.06 -0.82
C VAL A 877 0.26 -21.97 0.56
N LEU A 878 0.76 -21.11 1.45
CA LEU A 878 0.18 -20.79 2.75
C LEU A 878 -0.84 -19.64 2.69
N THR A 879 -1.40 -19.34 1.53
CA THR A 879 -2.42 -18.30 1.34
C THR A 879 -3.61 -18.84 0.52
N ASN A 880 -4.84 -18.45 0.87
CA ASN A 880 -6.00 -18.75 0.05
C ASN A 880 -5.91 -18.10 -1.34
N GLY A 881 -5.25 -16.95 -1.42
CA GLY A 881 -5.03 -16.22 -2.67
C GLY A 881 -4.25 -17.03 -3.71
N TRP A 882 -3.25 -17.82 -3.30
CA TRP A 882 -2.51 -18.69 -4.22
C TRP A 882 -3.42 -19.75 -4.87
N TRP A 883 -4.25 -20.42 -4.07
CA TRP A 883 -5.13 -21.48 -4.58
C TRP A 883 -6.23 -20.91 -5.47
N GLU A 884 -6.79 -19.75 -5.12
CA GLU A 884 -7.71 -19.00 -5.98
C GLU A 884 -7.04 -18.64 -7.32
N TYR A 885 -5.81 -18.09 -7.29
CA TYR A 885 -5.02 -17.74 -8.47
C TYR A 885 -4.79 -18.94 -9.38
N VAL A 886 -4.32 -20.05 -8.84
CA VAL A 886 -4.07 -21.31 -9.60
C VAL A 886 -5.35 -21.79 -10.27
N ARG A 887 -6.46 -21.81 -9.51
CA ARG A 887 -7.74 -22.28 -10.07
C ARG A 887 -8.30 -21.33 -11.11
N TYR A 888 -8.19 -20.04 -10.89
CA TYR A 888 -8.61 -19.00 -11.83
C TYR A 888 -7.90 -19.18 -13.18
N HIS A 889 -6.59 -19.28 -13.20
CA HIS A 889 -5.82 -19.44 -14.44
C HIS A 889 -6.07 -20.80 -15.11
N GLN A 890 -6.30 -21.85 -14.33
CA GLN A 890 -6.67 -23.14 -14.88
C GLN A 890 -8.03 -23.09 -15.62
N LEU A 891 -9.00 -22.33 -15.07
CA LEU A 891 -10.31 -22.17 -15.71
C LEU A 891 -10.30 -21.17 -16.86
N ARG A 892 -9.49 -20.11 -16.77
CA ARG A 892 -9.44 -19.01 -17.72
C ARG A 892 -8.55 -19.31 -18.94
N GLU A 893 -7.33 -19.78 -18.70
CA GLU A 893 -6.32 -20.04 -19.75
C GLU A 893 -6.05 -21.54 -19.98
N GLY A 894 -6.52 -22.43 -19.10
CA GLY A 894 -6.17 -23.84 -19.12
C GLY A 894 -4.77 -24.15 -18.53
N ILE A 895 -4.19 -23.20 -17.76
CA ILE A 895 -2.83 -23.30 -17.25
C ILE A 895 -2.85 -23.60 -15.75
N ASP A 896 -2.17 -24.69 -15.35
CA ASP A 896 -1.97 -25.02 -13.94
C ASP A 896 -0.57 -24.58 -13.48
N PHE A 897 -0.50 -23.44 -12.79
CA PHE A 897 0.75 -22.87 -12.28
C PHE A 897 1.32 -23.61 -11.08
N ASN A 898 0.53 -24.41 -10.39
CA ASN A 898 1.01 -25.17 -9.23
C ASN A 898 1.64 -26.51 -9.62
N ARG A 899 1.25 -27.06 -10.76
CA ARG A 899 1.67 -28.41 -11.17
C ARG A 899 3.19 -28.46 -11.42
N ASN A 900 3.88 -29.24 -10.56
CA ASN A 900 5.33 -29.46 -10.63
C ASN A 900 6.16 -28.15 -10.57
N TYR A 901 5.65 -27.11 -9.88
CA TYR A 901 6.31 -25.80 -9.87
C TYR A 901 7.77 -25.88 -9.41
N LEU A 902 8.06 -26.50 -8.27
CA LEU A 902 9.43 -26.61 -7.76
C LEU A 902 10.33 -27.43 -8.70
N GLN A 903 9.82 -28.51 -9.31
CA GLN A 903 10.58 -29.29 -10.29
C GLN A 903 10.93 -28.44 -11.52
N LYS A 904 10.01 -27.60 -11.99
CA LYS A 904 10.26 -26.68 -13.09
C LYS A 904 11.32 -25.65 -12.72
N VAL A 905 11.25 -25.05 -11.54
CA VAL A 905 12.30 -24.14 -11.03
C VAL A 905 13.66 -24.85 -10.99
N ASP A 906 13.71 -26.07 -10.47
CA ASP A 906 14.95 -26.83 -10.32
C ASP A 906 15.57 -27.22 -11.69
N SER A 907 14.75 -27.55 -12.65
CA SER A 907 15.19 -27.98 -13.98
C SER A 907 15.66 -26.85 -14.89
N LEU A 908 15.37 -25.57 -14.59
CA LEU A 908 15.79 -24.44 -15.40
C LEU A 908 17.32 -24.39 -15.55
N THR A 909 17.78 -24.14 -16.76
CA THR A 909 19.21 -23.98 -17.11
C THR A 909 19.50 -22.54 -17.55
N THR A 910 20.78 -22.17 -17.57
CA THR A 910 21.21 -20.88 -18.11
C THR A 910 20.87 -20.77 -19.59
N ASP A 911 20.93 -21.90 -20.32
CA ASP A 911 20.56 -21.97 -21.74
C ASP A 911 19.05 -21.74 -21.96
N ASP A 912 18.19 -22.25 -21.09
CA ASP A 912 16.73 -21.97 -21.16
C ASP A 912 16.44 -20.48 -21.12
N ILE A 913 17.07 -19.76 -20.22
CA ILE A 913 16.89 -18.32 -20.06
C ILE A 913 17.50 -17.57 -21.24
N ARG A 914 18.68 -17.98 -21.71
CA ARG A 914 19.31 -17.43 -22.93
C ARG A 914 18.40 -17.58 -24.13
N GLN A 915 17.89 -18.78 -24.38
CA GLN A 915 17.03 -19.08 -25.52
C GLN A 915 15.71 -18.31 -25.41
N PHE A 916 15.12 -18.22 -24.23
CA PHE A 916 13.90 -17.45 -24.01
C PHE A 916 14.13 -15.95 -24.27
N CYS A 917 15.24 -15.38 -23.81
CA CYS A 917 15.61 -13.99 -24.09
C CYS A 917 15.79 -13.76 -25.61
N ARG A 918 16.41 -14.70 -26.34
CA ARG A 918 16.49 -14.63 -27.79
C ARG A 918 15.13 -14.67 -28.47
N GLN A 919 14.21 -15.51 -28.02
CA GLN A 919 12.84 -15.56 -28.55
C GLN A 919 12.08 -14.25 -28.29
N LEU A 920 12.24 -13.64 -27.11
CA LEU A 920 11.64 -12.36 -26.77
C LEU A 920 12.16 -11.23 -27.66
N THR A 921 13.44 -11.23 -28.00
CA THR A 921 14.09 -10.14 -28.75
C THR A 921 14.11 -10.37 -30.28
N ALA A 922 13.92 -11.61 -30.75
CA ALA A 922 14.00 -11.97 -32.16
C ALA A 922 13.02 -11.23 -33.09
N PRO A 923 11.75 -10.92 -32.70
CA PRO A 923 10.86 -10.17 -33.56
C PRO A 923 11.29 -8.71 -33.78
N GLY A 924 12.18 -8.18 -32.94
CA GLY A 924 12.64 -6.80 -33.02
C GLY A 924 11.60 -5.78 -32.55
N ASN A 925 10.53 -6.23 -31.91
CA ASN A 925 9.51 -5.34 -31.35
C ASN A 925 10.07 -4.60 -30.13
N ARG A 926 10.24 -3.29 -30.26
CA ARG A 926 10.80 -2.43 -29.23
C ARG A 926 10.12 -1.08 -29.24
N ILE A 927 9.39 -0.79 -28.18
CA ILE A 927 8.69 0.48 -28.01
C ILE A 927 9.38 1.26 -26.90
N GLN A 928 9.98 2.38 -27.24
CA GLN A 928 10.63 3.28 -26.30
C GLN A 928 9.85 4.59 -26.19
N VAL A 929 9.54 4.98 -24.96
CA VAL A 929 8.99 6.30 -24.67
C VAL A 929 9.87 6.98 -23.63
N THR A 930 10.33 8.17 -23.94
CA THR A 930 11.15 8.99 -23.06
C THR A 930 10.56 10.39 -22.95
N MET A 931 10.43 10.89 -21.74
CA MET A 931 10.13 12.29 -21.43
C MET A 931 11.36 12.89 -20.76
N LYS A 932 11.86 14.00 -21.30
CA LYS A 932 12.98 14.79 -20.74
C LYS A 932 12.51 16.16 -20.25
#